data_04bfa9afc509897807d54473fde1bed7
#
_entry.id   04bfa9afc509897807d54473fde1bed7
#
_cell.length_a   1.000
_cell.length_b   1.000
_cell.length_c   1.000
_cell.angle_alpha   90.00
_cell.angle_beta   90.00
_cell.angle_gamma   90.00
#
_symmetry.space_group_name_H-M   'P 1'
#
loop_
_entity.id
_entity.type
_entity.pdbx_description
1 polymer ?
#
loop_
_entity_poly.entity_id
_entity_poly.type
_entity_poly.pdbx_seq_one_letter_code
_entity_poly.pdbx_strand_id
1 'polypeptide(L)'
;MKNIFIFLFTLICFFGKSQTSSTISKSNKNENSLKWGDYYSINGEEEKAIKYYSINESNLSSEQRRAFSISLQNRGYLARAAEVLEPLLETKEVSIIDYYNYASLIPENKKLSDEYIEKASKLTFDSNFKTDQKSVETSYKLKNLSINSEKSEFGAVLLNLDNPTLYYLGNQKQRVKRLTAPNQVYNIYKGILNLDSLNLEMVTELDLRFNSKYQDGPLSFDYQRESLFLTRSSNKLDKNNKIQLDLFQLPFEEIEKKIPSPLSINVDGYSTLHPSISPDGKRLYFASDRPGGFGGMDLYFVPLEKGVVTGEVTNLGPDINTSEDEVFPFLYENDILFYSSRTTEKRLSIMIAINRIRNRWESKLLQKPFNSDGDNFSFSIVKKYKIGFLTSNRIGGKGDDDIYAFDFITNLKGEKDNYNFRRKDTLVVGFNSVLKNDLSLMLTEDPLIEIIPLEVKLINETLKGDLNFNTNGSFWYVPDPDEKGKDSFTYQIIGADNNSENIIVELIPEKIDFNGVFRPIYYKYDKYNLETDYKPRLDSLVMKLNEYPDLNVEIASFADCRGSSVYNLKLTEERNQTILNYLRPKISNPERVIAIAYGESKVENNPGYEYAIVISSFKNKNKAIAYSEKLTDLKNEVIIEELDSNFRVLAGVYQNYKQAKNAMINLSDKGYKGKIYVSKCRSSSESFHESNRKTTFKVN
;
A
#
# COMPACT_ATOMS: atom_id res chain seq x y z
N MET A 1 49.83 -6.12 1.79
CA MET A 1 49.86 -5.80 3.24
C MET A 1 48.55 -5.08 3.53
N LYS A 2 47.61 -5.80 3.92
CA LYS A 2 46.79 -5.89 5.13
C LYS A 2 46.68 -4.56 5.91
N ASN A 3 45.48 -3.99 5.98
CA ASN A 3 44.90 -3.58 7.27
C ASN A 3 43.38 -3.47 7.12
N ILE A 4 42.75 -4.43 7.76
CA ILE A 4 41.34 -4.51 8.10
C ILE A 4 41.16 -3.68 9.38
N PHE A 5 40.21 -2.72 9.38
CA PHE A 5 39.73 -2.13 10.62
C PHE A 5 38.32 -2.67 10.91
N ILE A 6 38.28 -3.54 11.93
CA ILE A 6 37.06 -4.02 12.58
C ILE A 6 36.74 -3.02 13.69
N PHE A 7 35.55 -2.38 13.63
CA PHE A 7 35.00 -1.68 14.80
C PHE A 7 33.98 -2.59 15.49
N LEU A 8 34.41 -3.08 16.65
CA LEU A 8 33.55 -3.76 17.63
C LEU A 8 32.84 -2.69 18.47
N PHE A 9 31.51 -2.63 18.40
CA PHE A 9 30.71 -1.94 19.41
C PHE A 9 30.08 -2.98 20.33
N THR A 10 30.58 -3.00 21.55
CA THR A 10 30.03 -3.78 22.67
C THR A 10 28.82 -3.02 23.23
N LEU A 11 27.63 -3.58 23.03
CA LEU A 11 26.39 -3.12 23.68
C LEU A 11 26.18 -3.96 24.95
N ILE A 12 26.22 -3.31 26.10
CA ILE A 12 25.92 -3.92 27.41
C ILE A 12 24.40 -3.91 27.56
N CYS A 13 23.78 -5.07 27.47
CA CYS A 13 22.38 -5.25 27.83
C CYS A 13 22.24 -5.54 29.31
N PHE A 14 21.59 -4.65 30.05
CA PHE A 14 21.05 -4.95 31.38
C PHE A 14 19.79 -5.78 31.24
N PHE A 15 19.86 -7.07 31.60
CA PHE A 15 18.69 -7.92 31.76
C PHE A 15 18.15 -7.80 33.18
N GLY A 16 17.01 -7.15 33.34
CA GLY A 16 16.15 -7.30 34.52
C GLY A 16 15.32 -8.57 34.37
N LYS A 17 15.63 -9.61 35.15
CA LYS A 17 14.81 -10.82 35.26
C LYS A 17 13.54 -10.50 36.03
N SER A 18 12.39 -10.61 35.42
CA SER A 18 11.14 -10.90 36.10
C SER A 18 10.61 -12.24 35.60
N GLN A 19 10.70 -13.23 36.46
CA GLN A 19 10.03 -14.51 36.30
C GLN A 19 8.57 -14.36 36.71
N THR A 20 7.66 -14.52 35.76
CA THR A 20 6.29 -15.00 36.07
C THR A 20 5.95 -16.08 35.05
N SER A 21 5.99 -17.31 35.53
CA SER A 21 5.46 -18.48 34.83
C SER A 21 3.92 -18.40 34.85
N SER A 22 3.27 -18.11 33.71
CA SER A 22 1.86 -18.35 33.51
C SER A 22 1.69 -19.39 32.42
N THR A 23 1.00 -20.45 32.75
CA THR A 23 0.53 -21.50 31.85
C THR A 23 -0.42 -20.91 30.80
N ILE A 24 0.13 -20.60 29.63
CA ILE A 24 -0.63 -20.15 28.45
C ILE A 24 -1.33 -21.37 27.85
N SER A 25 -2.65 -21.31 27.72
CA SER A 25 -3.47 -22.35 27.09
C SER A 25 -3.06 -22.55 25.60
N LYS A 26 -3.29 -23.76 25.05
CA LYS A 26 -2.88 -24.13 23.69
C LYS A 26 -3.48 -23.22 22.59
N SER A 27 -4.63 -22.58 22.79
CA SER A 27 -5.25 -21.67 21.83
C SER A 27 -4.46 -20.36 21.67
N ASN A 28 -3.92 -19.81 22.74
CA ASN A 28 -3.10 -18.60 22.68
C ASN A 28 -1.71 -18.80 22.04
N LYS A 29 -1.23 -20.06 21.95
CA LYS A 29 0.05 -20.34 21.30
C LYS A 29 0.01 -20.15 19.78
N ASN A 30 -1.13 -20.44 19.14
CA ASN A 30 -1.25 -20.39 17.68
C ASN A 30 -1.43 -18.96 17.16
N GLU A 31 -2.22 -18.11 17.81
CA GLU A 31 -2.34 -16.70 17.43
C GLU A 31 -1.05 -15.91 17.66
N ASN A 32 -0.36 -16.17 18.76
CA ASN A 32 0.94 -15.55 19.02
C ASN A 32 2.03 -16.00 18.04
N SER A 33 1.92 -17.21 17.44
CA SER A 33 2.92 -17.66 16.47
C SER A 33 2.92 -16.83 15.19
N LEU A 34 1.75 -16.44 14.67
CA LEU A 34 1.66 -15.61 13.45
C LEU A 34 2.27 -14.23 13.67
N LYS A 35 2.00 -13.59 14.81
CA LYS A 35 2.62 -12.30 15.16
C LYS A 35 4.15 -12.38 15.24
N TRP A 36 4.67 -13.47 15.77
CA TRP A 36 6.12 -13.69 15.77
C TRP A 36 6.66 -13.98 14.37
N GLY A 37 5.88 -14.67 13.52
CA GLY A 37 6.21 -14.83 12.10
C GLY A 37 6.37 -13.50 11.41
N ASP A 38 5.39 -12.60 11.58
CA ASP A 38 5.39 -11.24 11.02
C ASP A 38 6.59 -10.44 11.53
N TYR A 39 6.84 -10.47 12.85
CA TYR A 39 7.98 -9.78 13.45
C TYR A 39 9.32 -10.24 12.85
N TYR A 40 9.56 -11.56 12.77
CA TYR A 40 10.83 -12.07 12.26
C TYR A 40 10.98 -11.87 10.75
N SER A 41 9.90 -11.94 9.98
CA SER A 41 9.90 -11.66 8.54
C SER A 41 10.32 -10.22 8.27
N ILE A 42 9.75 -9.26 8.99
CA ILE A 42 10.08 -7.82 8.85
C ILE A 42 11.53 -7.53 9.23
N ASN A 43 12.07 -8.25 10.24
CA ASN A 43 13.46 -8.06 10.67
C ASN A 43 14.47 -8.88 9.85
N GLY A 44 14.04 -9.56 8.76
CA GLY A 44 14.92 -10.36 7.91
C GLY A 44 15.46 -11.64 8.58
N GLU A 45 14.85 -12.10 9.69
CA GLU A 45 15.21 -13.32 10.38
C GLU A 45 14.46 -14.53 9.80
N GLU A 46 14.72 -14.85 8.54
CA GLU A 46 13.95 -15.75 7.69
C GLU A 46 13.68 -17.14 8.31
N GLU A 47 14.68 -17.74 8.96
CA GLU A 47 14.53 -19.07 9.59
C GLU A 47 13.52 -19.05 10.74
N LYS A 48 13.52 -17.96 11.52
CA LYS A 48 12.56 -17.79 12.60
C LYS A 48 11.18 -17.49 12.05
N ALA A 49 11.08 -16.63 11.04
CA ALA A 49 9.81 -16.33 10.35
C ALA A 49 9.18 -17.61 9.81
N ILE A 50 9.93 -18.42 9.07
CA ILE A 50 9.51 -19.73 8.54
C ILE A 50 9.00 -20.64 9.68
N LYS A 51 9.78 -20.76 10.78
CA LYS A 51 9.39 -21.57 11.93
C LYS A 51 8.05 -21.15 12.52
N TYR A 52 7.83 -19.86 12.70
CA TYR A 52 6.64 -19.36 13.38
C TYR A 52 5.39 -19.37 12.48
N TYR A 53 5.51 -19.05 11.20
CA TYR A 53 4.41 -19.20 10.24
C TYR A 53 3.96 -20.65 10.07
N SER A 54 4.91 -21.60 10.04
CA SER A 54 4.60 -23.04 9.90
C SER A 54 3.79 -23.61 11.06
N ILE A 55 3.78 -22.97 12.24
CA ILE A 55 3.00 -23.45 13.40
C ILE A 55 1.49 -23.31 13.17
N ASN A 56 1.06 -22.29 12.41
CA ASN A 56 -0.35 -22.00 12.21
C ASN A 56 -0.67 -21.64 10.74
N GLU A 57 -0.09 -22.38 9.83
CA GLU A 57 -0.14 -22.12 8.38
C GLU A 57 -1.55 -22.08 7.80
N SER A 58 -2.48 -22.89 8.35
CA SER A 58 -3.88 -22.91 7.89
C SER A 58 -4.63 -21.60 8.11
N ASN A 59 -4.15 -20.74 9.02
CA ASN A 59 -4.80 -19.52 9.43
C ASN A 59 -4.02 -18.26 9.00
N LEU A 60 -3.11 -18.37 8.04
CA LEU A 60 -2.38 -17.24 7.49
C LEU A 60 -3.32 -16.28 6.75
N SER A 61 -3.20 -15.00 7.00
CA SER A 61 -3.78 -13.95 6.14
C SER A 61 -3.09 -13.92 4.78
N SER A 62 -3.65 -13.20 3.81
CA SER A 62 -3.04 -13.03 2.49
C SER A 62 -1.65 -12.38 2.56
N GLU A 63 -1.49 -11.36 3.40
CA GLU A 63 -0.20 -10.71 3.65
C GLU A 63 0.80 -11.67 4.30
N GLN A 64 0.37 -12.44 5.27
CA GLN A 64 1.22 -13.43 5.94
C GLN A 64 1.65 -14.56 5.00
N ARG A 65 0.78 -14.98 4.07
CA ARG A 65 1.14 -15.95 3.02
C ARG A 65 2.23 -15.39 2.10
N ARG A 66 2.10 -14.13 1.68
CA ARG A 66 3.13 -13.44 0.90
C ARG A 66 4.46 -13.39 1.65
N ALA A 67 4.43 -12.92 2.90
CA ALA A 67 5.62 -12.81 3.74
C ALA A 67 6.29 -14.16 4.00
N PHE A 68 5.51 -15.19 4.28
CA PHE A 68 6.00 -16.54 4.47
C PHE A 68 6.62 -17.12 3.18
N SER A 69 5.95 -16.94 2.04
CA SER A 69 6.49 -17.36 0.73
C SER A 69 7.82 -16.65 0.43
N ILE A 70 7.93 -15.35 0.68
CA ILE A 70 9.17 -14.59 0.50
C ILE A 70 10.28 -15.12 1.41
N SER A 71 10.00 -15.36 2.69
CA SER A 71 10.99 -15.92 3.62
C SER A 71 11.51 -17.30 3.16
N LEU A 72 10.62 -18.13 2.61
CA LEU A 72 10.99 -19.43 2.03
C LEU A 72 11.83 -19.26 0.75
N GLN A 73 11.49 -18.30 -0.12
CA GLN A 73 12.25 -17.99 -1.32
C GLN A 73 13.69 -17.53 -1.00
N ASN A 74 13.82 -16.63 -0.04
CA ASN A 74 15.12 -16.10 0.41
C ASN A 74 16.04 -17.22 0.94
N ARG A 75 15.46 -18.29 1.46
CA ARG A 75 16.19 -19.50 1.90
C ARG A 75 16.32 -20.59 0.84
N GLY A 76 15.83 -20.36 -0.38
CA GLY A 76 15.93 -21.29 -1.49
C GLY A 76 14.88 -22.42 -1.50
N TYR A 77 13.88 -22.39 -0.61
CA TYR A 77 12.82 -23.40 -0.54
C TYR A 77 11.70 -23.13 -1.55
N LEU A 78 12.03 -23.06 -2.85
CA LEU A 78 11.15 -22.55 -3.91
C LEU A 78 9.83 -23.35 -4.04
N ALA A 79 9.89 -24.68 -4.03
CA ALA A 79 8.68 -25.52 -4.12
C ALA A 79 7.74 -25.27 -2.93
N ARG A 80 8.31 -25.13 -1.73
CA ARG A 80 7.52 -24.85 -0.52
C ARG A 80 6.92 -23.46 -0.53
N ALA A 81 7.64 -22.49 -1.07
CA ALA A 81 7.15 -21.11 -1.27
C ALA A 81 5.94 -21.08 -2.21
N ALA A 82 5.95 -21.89 -3.27
CA ALA A 82 4.80 -22.05 -4.18
C ALA A 82 3.59 -22.65 -3.46
N GLU A 83 3.76 -23.76 -2.72
CA GLU A 83 2.67 -24.37 -1.95
C GLU A 83 2.00 -23.41 -0.96
N VAL A 84 2.77 -22.55 -0.30
CA VAL A 84 2.25 -21.55 0.64
C VAL A 84 1.48 -20.45 -0.08
N LEU A 85 1.91 -20.05 -1.27
CA LEU A 85 1.31 -18.96 -2.05
C LEU A 85 0.05 -19.42 -2.81
N GLU A 86 0.00 -20.69 -3.25
CA GLU A 86 -1.06 -21.24 -4.09
C GLU A 86 -2.49 -20.97 -3.58
N PRO A 87 -2.83 -21.16 -2.28
CA PRO A 87 -4.17 -20.87 -1.78
C PRO A 87 -4.62 -19.41 -1.94
N LEU A 88 -3.67 -18.46 -2.05
CA LEU A 88 -3.97 -17.05 -2.26
C LEU A 88 -4.50 -16.78 -3.67
N LEU A 89 -4.05 -17.57 -4.66
CA LEU A 89 -4.35 -17.33 -6.07
C LEU A 89 -5.85 -17.51 -6.41
N GLU A 90 -6.60 -18.21 -5.57
CA GLU A 90 -8.05 -18.42 -5.71
C GLU A 90 -8.88 -17.41 -4.88
N THR A 91 -8.24 -16.47 -4.19
CA THR A 91 -8.93 -15.47 -3.37
C THR A 91 -9.21 -14.19 -4.14
N LYS A 92 -10.13 -13.35 -3.62
CA LYS A 92 -10.37 -12.01 -4.15
C LYS A 92 -9.25 -11.01 -3.82
N GLU A 93 -8.32 -11.38 -2.95
CA GLU A 93 -7.21 -10.57 -2.49
C GLU A 93 -5.93 -10.82 -3.30
N VAL A 94 -6.02 -11.70 -4.31
CA VAL A 94 -4.90 -11.97 -5.22
C VAL A 94 -4.53 -10.72 -6.02
N SER A 95 -3.23 -10.47 -6.11
CA SER A 95 -2.67 -9.38 -6.91
C SER A 95 -1.97 -9.92 -8.15
N ILE A 96 -1.70 -9.05 -9.11
CA ILE A 96 -0.90 -9.36 -10.30
C ILE A 96 0.47 -9.90 -9.89
N ILE A 97 1.07 -9.32 -8.85
CA ILE A 97 2.37 -9.72 -8.32
C ILE A 97 2.35 -11.16 -7.79
N ASP A 98 1.24 -11.59 -7.18
CA ASP A 98 1.10 -12.95 -6.65
C ASP A 98 1.14 -13.99 -7.77
N TYR A 99 0.48 -13.71 -8.91
CA TYR A 99 0.55 -14.59 -10.08
C TYR A 99 1.95 -14.69 -10.67
N TYR A 100 2.66 -13.57 -10.82
CA TYR A 100 4.04 -13.56 -11.29
C TYR A 100 4.98 -14.28 -10.31
N ASN A 101 4.83 -14.03 -9.00
CA ASN A 101 5.63 -14.71 -7.98
C ASN A 101 5.40 -16.23 -8.04
N TYR A 102 4.15 -16.67 -8.09
CA TYR A 102 3.83 -18.09 -8.18
C TYR A 102 4.41 -18.73 -9.45
N ALA A 103 4.21 -18.09 -10.59
CA ALA A 103 4.75 -18.56 -11.87
C ALA A 103 6.28 -18.73 -11.83
N SER A 104 7.00 -17.84 -11.13
CA SER A 104 8.46 -17.92 -10.94
C SER A 104 8.91 -19.07 -10.05
N LEU A 105 8.03 -19.49 -9.12
CA LEU A 105 8.34 -20.56 -8.16
C LEU A 105 8.16 -21.97 -8.74
N ILE A 106 7.50 -22.10 -9.89
CA ILE A 106 7.20 -23.37 -10.57
C ILE A 106 7.86 -23.47 -11.95
N PRO A 107 9.16 -23.15 -12.13
CA PRO A 107 9.81 -23.11 -13.44
C PRO A 107 9.83 -24.46 -14.16
N GLU A 108 9.77 -25.56 -13.40
CA GLU A 108 9.73 -26.93 -13.93
C GLU A 108 8.41 -27.23 -14.67
N ASN A 109 7.32 -26.55 -14.30
CA ASN A 109 6.00 -26.68 -14.92
C ASN A 109 5.70 -25.48 -15.84
N LYS A 110 6.39 -25.43 -16.99
CA LYS A 110 6.29 -24.31 -17.93
C LYS A 110 4.83 -23.99 -18.32
N LYS A 111 4.00 -25.03 -18.59
CA LYS A 111 2.61 -24.82 -18.99
C LYS A 111 1.78 -24.11 -17.93
N LEU A 112 1.92 -24.52 -16.68
CA LEU A 112 1.20 -23.90 -15.55
C LEU A 112 1.75 -22.51 -15.25
N SER A 113 3.07 -22.31 -15.33
CA SER A 113 3.70 -21.00 -15.18
C SER A 113 3.16 -20.01 -16.24
N ASP A 114 3.10 -20.43 -17.52
CA ASP A 114 2.57 -19.61 -18.62
C ASP A 114 1.07 -19.27 -18.40
N GLU A 115 0.26 -20.20 -17.86
CA GLU A 115 -1.14 -19.95 -17.52
C GLU A 115 -1.30 -18.83 -16.47
N TYR A 116 -0.48 -18.85 -15.41
CA TYR A 116 -0.55 -17.82 -14.36
C TYR A 116 -0.01 -16.47 -14.84
N ILE A 117 0.96 -16.45 -15.73
CA ILE A 117 1.42 -15.23 -16.41
C ILE A 117 0.28 -14.65 -17.27
N GLU A 118 -0.46 -15.50 -18.00
CA GLU A 118 -1.62 -15.06 -18.76
C GLU A 118 -2.74 -14.52 -17.86
N LYS A 119 -2.99 -15.16 -16.72
CA LYS A 119 -3.93 -14.63 -15.70
C LYS A 119 -3.48 -13.25 -15.19
N ALA A 120 -2.21 -13.07 -14.90
CA ALA A 120 -1.66 -11.78 -14.50
C ALA A 120 -1.87 -10.70 -15.56
N SER A 121 -1.59 -11.02 -16.83
CA SER A 121 -1.77 -10.08 -17.94
C SER A 121 -3.25 -9.72 -18.17
N LYS A 122 -4.19 -10.66 -18.00
CA LYS A 122 -5.62 -10.39 -18.10
C LYS A 122 -6.11 -9.46 -16.98
N LEU A 123 -5.61 -9.61 -15.75
CA LEU A 123 -5.94 -8.69 -14.66
C LEU A 123 -5.46 -7.26 -14.92
N THR A 124 -4.35 -7.10 -15.64
CA THR A 124 -3.88 -5.78 -16.08
C THR A 124 -4.82 -5.15 -17.12
N PHE A 125 -5.48 -5.97 -17.93
CA PHE A 125 -6.43 -5.49 -18.95
C PHE A 125 -7.86 -5.30 -18.42
N ASP A 126 -8.32 -6.11 -17.46
CA ASP A 126 -9.65 -6.05 -16.87
C ASP A 126 -9.79 -5.04 -15.71
N SER A 127 -8.69 -4.57 -15.16
CA SER A 127 -8.74 -3.38 -14.31
C SER A 127 -9.22 -2.23 -15.18
N ASN A 128 -10.53 -2.06 -15.23
CA ASN A 128 -11.22 -0.92 -15.82
C ASN A 128 -10.68 0.38 -15.24
N PHE A 129 -9.52 0.80 -15.66
CA PHE A 129 -9.12 2.19 -15.73
C PHE A 129 -9.95 2.85 -16.83
N LYS A 130 -11.28 2.90 -16.65
CA LYS A 130 -12.05 4.03 -17.11
C LYS A 130 -11.64 5.20 -16.22
N THR A 131 -10.43 5.67 -16.40
CA THR A 131 -10.15 7.05 -16.11
C THR A 131 -11.07 7.81 -17.04
N ASP A 132 -12.06 8.49 -16.46
CA ASP A 132 -12.56 9.70 -17.09
C ASP A 132 -11.32 10.44 -17.57
N GLN A 133 -11.20 10.61 -18.89
CA GLN A 133 -10.12 11.36 -19.52
C GLN A 133 -10.32 12.86 -19.21
N LYS A 134 -10.20 13.23 -17.94
CA LYS A 134 -9.65 14.53 -17.60
C LYS A 134 -8.17 14.40 -17.94
N SER A 135 -7.73 15.20 -18.89
CA SER A 135 -6.34 15.37 -19.26
C SER A 135 -5.51 15.56 -17.97
N VAL A 136 -4.91 14.47 -17.48
CA VAL A 136 -3.92 14.55 -16.42
C VAL A 136 -2.78 15.33 -17.05
N GLU A 137 -2.50 16.54 -16.56
CA GLU A 137 -1.29 17.26 -16.92
C GLU A 137 -0.13 16.40 -16.39
N THR A 138 0.52 15.68 -17.31
CA THR A 138 1.69 14.88 -16.98
C THR A 138 2.79 15.82 -16.47
N SER A 139 3.54 15.37 -15.47
CA SER A 139 4.67 16.12 -14.89
C SER A 139 5.77 16.43 -15.90
N TYR A 140 5.85 15.67 -17.00
CA TYR A 140 6.88 15.82 -18.03
C TYR A 140 6.49 16.79 -19.14
N LYS A 141 7.35 17.79 -19.37
CA LYS A 141 7.23 18.73 -20.50
C LYS A 141 8.32 18.40 -21.53
N LEU A 142 7.88 18.04 -22.74
CA LEU A 142 8.80 17.81 -23.84
C LEU A 142 9.19 19.13 -24.49
N LYS A 143 10.50 19.37 -24.62
CA LYS A 143 11.06 20.53 -25.31
C LYS A 143 11.65 20.09 -26.62
N ASN A 144 11.14 20.61 -27.74
CA ASN A 144 11.72 20.43 -29.07
C ASN A 144 13.07 21.11 -29.11
N LEU A 145 14.15 20.39 -29.45
CA LEU A 145 15.50 20.92 -29.43
C LEU A 145 15.72 21.94 -30.57
N SER A 146 16.58 22.93 -30.31
CA SER A 146 16.90 23.98 -31.28
C SER A 146 17.59 23.48 -32.55
N ILE A 147 18.25 22.32 -32.47
CA ILE A 147 18.95 21.66 -33.59
C ILE A 147 18.04 21.04 -34.65
N ASN A 148 16.78 20.77 -34.28
CA ASN A 148 15.83 20.20 -35.23
C ASN A 148 15.61 21.15 -36.40
N SER A 149 15.56 20.59 -37.59
CA SER A 149 15.39 21.28 -38.89
C SER A 149 14.04 20.90 -39.53
N GLU A 150 13.83 21.24 -40.80
CA GLU A 150 12.71 20.76 -41.60
C GLU A 150 12.88 19.30 -42.07
N LYS A 151 13.96 18.63 -41.65
CA LYS A 151 14.30 17.26 -42.00
C LYS A 151 14.20 16.36 -40.76
N SER A 152 14.87 15.20 -40.81
CA SER A 152 14.89 14.27 -39.66
C SER A 152 16.16 14.43 -38.84
N GLU A 153 16.00 14.67 -37.54
CA GLU A 153 17.02 14.54 -36.54
C GLU A 153 16.56 13.53 -35.47
N PHE A 154 17.43 12.53 -35.16
CA PHE A 154 17.06 11.44 -34.23
C PHE A 154 18.27 10.80 -33.53
N GLY A 155 18.03 9.83 -32.65
CA GLY A 155 19.09 9.02 -32.07
C GLY A 155 20.00 9.80 -31.13
N ALA A 156 19.44 10.68 -30.28
CA ALA A 156 20.19 11.49 -29.35
C ALA A 156 20.86 10.64 -28.26
N VAL A 157 22.18 10.78 -28.12
CA VAL A 157 23.00 10.16 -27.08
C VAL A 157 23.89 11.20 -26.43
N LEU A 158 23.68 11.48 -25.16
CA LEU A 158 24.50 12.42 -24.40
C LEU A 158 25.73 11.69 -23.84
N LEU A 159 26.88 12.04 -24.36
CA LEU A 159 28.17 11.53 -23.91
C LEU A 159 28.91 12.61 -23.15
N ASN A 160 29.82 12.13 -22.40
CA ASN A 160 30.80 12.77 -21.56
C ASN A 160 30.33 13.60 -20.39
N LEU A 161 31.14 13.56 -19.53
CA LEU A 161 31.09 13.75 -18.13
C LEU A 161 31.56 15.12 -17.67
N ASP A 162 32.47 15.77 -18.37
CA ASP A 162 32.97 17.09 -18.02
C ASP A 162 32.31 18.20 -18.85
N ASN A 163 32.08 17.90 -20.13
CA ASN A 163 31.27 18.74 -21.03
C ASN A 163 30.17 17.90 -21.63
N PRO A 164 28.89 18.12 -21.30
CA PRO A 164 27.79 17.33 -21.82
C PRO A 164 27.68 17.48 -23.33
N THR A 165 28.22 16.49 -24.06
CA THR A 165 28.25 16.49 -25.52
C THR A 165 27.15 15.57 -26.06
N LEU A 166 26.18 16.14 -26.77
CA LEU A 166 25.10 15.41 -27.43
C LEU A 166 25.56 14.99 -28.82
N TYR A 167 25.47 13.69 -29.06
CA TYR A 167 25.62 13.09 -30.41
C TYR A 167 24.23 12.76 -30.94
N TYR A 168 23.99 13.04 -32.22
CA TYR A 168 22.71 12.78 -32.82
C TYR A 168 22.87 12.56 -34.35
N LEU A 169 21.85 12.03 -34.95
CA LEU A 169 21.76 11.82 -36.40
C LEU A 169 20.97 12.96 -37.03
N GLY A 170 21.45 13.42 -38.16
CA GLY A 170 20.75 14.45 -38.92
C GLY A 170 20.99 14.32 -40.40
N ASN A 171 20.02 14.81 -41.17
CA ASN A 171 20.08 14.87 -42.63
C ASN A 171 20.23 16.32 -43.13
N GLN A 172 21.27 17.03 -42.65
CA GLN A 172 21.39 18.48 -42.89
C GLN A 172 22.05 18.82 -44.26
N LYS A 173 22.82 17.91 -44.90
CA LYS A 173 23.47 18.21 -46.18
C LYS A 173 23.45 17.03 -47.12
N GLN A 174 22.90 17.21 -48.35
CA GLN A 174 23.08 16.24 -49.44
C GLN A 174 24.50 16.38 -50.00
N ARG A 175 25.41 15.44 -49.70
CA ARG A 175 26.74 15.38 -50.27
C ARG A 175 26.85 14.63 -51.63
N VAL A 176 25.81 13.93 -52.04
CA VAL A 176 25.88 13.08 -53.24
C VAL A 176 24.88 13.53 -54.29
N LYS A 177 25.38 14.14 -55.34
CA LYS A 177 24.61 14.60 -56.52
C LYS A 177 24.10 13.51 -57.46
N ARG A 178 24.35 12.22 -57.20
CA ARG A 178 24.00 11.11 -58.09
C ARG A 178 23.58 9.84 -57.35
N LEU A 179 22.39 9.87 -56.77
CA LEU A 179 21.66 8.63 -56.48
C LEU A 179 20.24 8.82 -57.00
N THR A 180 19.76 7.86 -57.81
CA THR A 180 18.47 7.86 -58.50
C THR A 180 17.29 7.52 -57.62
N ALA A 181 17.42 7.68 -56.30
CA ALA A 181 16.37 7.55 -55.31
C ALA A 181 16.44 8.71 -54.31
N PRO A 182 15.36 9.12 -53.69
CA PRO A 182 15.37 10.11 -52.60
C PRO A 182 15.99 9.47 -51.34
N ASN A 183 17.33 9.31 -51.40
CA ASN A 183 18.03 8.67 -50.28
C ASN A 183 18.34 9.74 -49.26
N GLN A 184 17.65 9.69 -48.16
CA GLN A 184 18.02 10.38 -46.94
C GLN A 184 19.34 9.77 -46.45
N VAL A 185 20.41 10.58 -46.43
CA VAL A 185 21.70 10.17 -45.87
C VAL A 185 21.80 10.78 -44.49
N TYR A 186 21.91 9.93 -43.50
CA TYR A 186 22.06 10.36 -42.12
C TYR A 186 23.51 10.32 -41.70
N ASN A 187 23.99 11.45 -41.17
CA ASN A 187 25.33 11.59 -40.61
C ASN A 187 25.24 11.86 -39.10
N ILE A 188 26.33 11.55 -38.42
CA ILE A 188 26.46 11.82 -37.00
C ILE A 188 26.98 13.21 -36.78
N TYR A 189 26.27 13.98 -35.98
CA TYR A 189 26.62 15.31 -35.50
C TYR A 189 26.92 15.28 -34.02
N LYS A 190 27.70 16.23 -33.54
CA LYS A 190 27.91 16.49 -32.09
C LYS A 190 27.80 17.97 -31.78
N GLY A 191 27.39 18.26 -30.57
CA GLY A 191 27.34 19.60 -30.02
C GLY A 191 27.40 19.60 -28.51
N ILE A 192 27.85 20.69 -27.90
CA ILE A 192 27.83 20.84 -26.44
C ILE A 192 26.43 21.26 -26.04
N LEU A 193 25.82 20.48 -25.13
CA LEU A 193 24.48 20.74 -24.62
C LEU A 193 24.59 21.67 -23.39
N ASN A 194 23.97 22.82 -23.48
CA ASN A 194 23.73 23.67 -22.32
C ASN A 194 22.54 23.09 -21.54
N LEU A 195 22.78 22.59 -20.33
CA LEU A 195 21.78 21.86 -19.54
C LEU A 195 20.61 22.74 -19.07
N ASP A 196 20.84 24.03 -18.84
CA ASP A 196 19.79 24.95 -18.37
C ASP A 196 18.84 25.35 -19.51
N SER A 197 19.40 25.71 -20.67
CA SER A 197 18.62 26.18 -21.81
C SER A 197 18.20 25.05 -22.77
N LEU A 198 18.82 23.88 -22.68
CA LEU A 198 18.70 22.74 -23.62
C LEU A 198 19.02 23.13 -25.07
N ASN A 199 19.87 24.11 -25.25
CA ASN A 199 20.40 24.51 -26.56
C ASN A 199 21.76 23.86 -26.81
N LEU A 200 22.01 23.48 -28.07
CA LEU A 200 23.32 22.98 -28.48
C LEU A 200 24.18 24.08 -29.02
N GLU A 201 25.43 24.10 -28.58
CA GLU A 201 26.48 25.00 -29.02
C GLU A 201 27.56 24.23 -29.78
N MET A 202 28.35 24.89 -30.63
CA MET A 202 29.46 24.29 -31.38
C MET A 202 29.05 23.02 -32.17
N VAL A 203 27.90 23.05 -32.78
CA VAL A 203 27.40 21.89 -33.57
C VAL A 203 28.31 21.65 -34.77
N THR A 204 28.86 20.45 -34.85
CA THR A 204 29.73 20.00 -35.94
C THR A 204 29.33 18.58 -36.40
N GLU A 205 29.48 18.35 -37.71
CA GLU A 205 29.40 17.01 -38.29
C GLU A 205 30.71 16.26 -38.03
N LEU A 206 30.64 14.98 -37.69
CA LEU A 206 31.84 14.15 -37.55
C LEU A 206 32.55 13.97 -38.88
N ASP A 207 33.89 13.77 -38.84
CA ASP A 207 34.73 13.58 -40.01
C ASP A 207 34.26 12.42 -40.93
N LEU A 208 34.54 12.51 -42.21
CA LEU A 208 34.24 11.50 -43.24
C LEU A 208 34.85 10.11 -42.97
N ARG A 209 35.90 10.03 -42.14
CA ARG A 209 36.47 8.76 -41.71
C ARG A 209 35.53 8.04 -40.75
N PHE A 210 34.76 8.81 -40.00
CA PHE A 210 33.76 8.28 -39.04
C PHE A 210 32.40 8.12 -39.72
N ASN A 211 31.88 9.13 -40.38
CA ASN A 211 30.66 9.06 -41.16
C ASN A 211 30.90 8.28 -42.48
N SER A 212 29.99 7.36 -42.81
CA SER A 212 30.06 6.60 -44.05
C SER A 212 29.56 7.37 -45.25
N LYS A 213 29.54 6.71 -46.41
CA LYS A 213 29.00 7.28 -47.65
C LYS A 213 27.47 7.33 -47.69
N TYR A 214 26.81 6.51 -46.86
CA TYR A 214 25.37 6.27 -46.94
C TYR A 214 24.65 6.64 -45.67
N GLN A 215 24.53 5.71 -44.76
CA GLN A 215 23.81 5.91 -43.50
C GLN A 215 24.68 5.51 -42.31
N ASP A 216 24.75 6.37 -41.36
CA ASP A 216 25.31 6.11 -40.04
C ASP A 216 24.16 6.19 -39.03
N GLY A 217 24.21 5.38 -38.00
CA GLY A 217 23.05 5.14 -37.17
C GLY A 217 23.27 5.45 -35.73
N PRO A 218 22.33 5.13 -34.85
CA PRO A 218 22.47 5.46 -33.44
C PRO A 218 23.73 4.89 -32.84
N LEU A 219 24.19 5.61 -31.79
CA LEU A 219 25.37 5.27 -31.02
C LEU A 219 24.96 4.64 -29.68
N SER A 220 25.86 3.85 -29.10
CA SER A 220 25.82 3.46 -27.70
C SER A 220 27.23 3.47 -27.13
N PHE A 221 27.37 3.93 -25.89
CA PHE A 221 28.66 4.15 -25.26
C PHE A 221 28.85 3.28 -24.00
N ASP A 222 29.94 2.53 -23.98
CA ASP A 222 30.40 1.80 -22.81
C ASP A 222 31.28 2.70 -21.93
N TYR A 223 30.70 3.26 -20.89
CA TYR A 223 31.39 4.16 -19.95
C TYR A 223 32.53 3.47 -19.16
N GLN A 224 32.45 2.15 -18.99
CA GLN A 224 33.44 1.41 -18.23
C GLN A 224 34.72 1.16 -19.04
N ARG A 225 34.59 1.12 -20.37
CA ARG A 225 35.70 0.76 -21.28
C ARG A 225 35.99 1.80 -22.34
N GLU A 226 35.30 2.94 -22.23
CA GLU A 226 35.42 4.04 -23.20
C GLU A 226 35.33 3.54 -24.65
N SER A 227 34.40 2.63 -24.92
CA SER A 227 34.14 2.05 -26.23
C SER A 227 32.82 2.55 -26.81
N LEU A 228 32.81 2.79 -28.11
CA LEU A 228 31.64 3.22 -28.83
C LEU A 228 31.15 2.10 -29.74
N PHE A 229 29.85 1.82 -29.69
CA PHE A 229 29.13 0.96 -30.63
C PHE A 229 28.23 1.81 -31.51
N LEU A 230 28.15 1.51 -32.79
CA LEU A 230 27.33 2.29 -33.71
C LEU A 230 26.77 1.42 -34.83
N THR A 231 25.63 1.83 -35.37
CA THR A 231 25.11 1.31 -36.64
C THR A 231 25.79 2.03 -37.78
N ARG A 232 26.07 1.32 -38.86
CA ARG A 232 26.67 1.90 -40.07
C ARG A 232 26.31 1.11 -41.30
N SER A 233 26.14 1.77 -42.45
CA SER A 233 25.98 1.11 -43.73
C SER A 233 27.19 0.26 -44.06
N SER A 234 26.97 -1.00 -44.39
CA SER A 234 27.97 -1.85 -44.97
C SER A 234 28.03 -1.65 -46.49
N ASN A 235 29.05 -2.21 -47.15
CA ASN A 235 29.12 -2.21 -48.60
C ASN A 235 28.37 -3.42 -49.25
N LYS A 236 27.43 -4.01 -48.49
CA LYS A 236 26.65 -5.19 -48.85
C LYS A 236 25.19 -4.82 -49.05
N LEU A 237 24.46 -5.65 -49.78
CA LEU A 237 23.01 -5.56 -49.87
C LEU A 237 22.37 -6.62 -49.00
N ASP A 238 21.24 -6.29 -48.42
CA ASP A 238 20.40 -7.24 -47.70
C ASP A 238 19.60 -8.14 -48.66
N LYS A 239 18.83 -9.08 -48.12
CA LYS A 239 17.93 -9.98 -48.84
C LYS A 239 16.91 -9.28 -49.73
N ASN A 240 16.64 -8.00 -49.51
CA ASN A 240 15.67 -7.16 -50.23
C ASN A 240 16.34 -6.19 -51.20
N ASN A 241 17.65 -6.38 -51.50
CA ASN A 241 18.47 -5.50 -52.33
C ASN A 241 18.59 -4.05 -51.81
N LYS A 242 18.45 -3.86 -50.49
CA LYS A 242 18.71 -2.59 -49.81
C LYS A 242 20.12 -2.61 -49.21
N ILE A 243 20.70 -1.43 -48.98
CA ILE A 243 21.99 -1.31 -48.29
C ILE A 243 21.85 -1.91 -46.88
N GLN A 244 22.64 -2.94 -46.59
CA GLN A 244 22.67 -3.60 -45.30
C GLN A 244 23.28 -2.70 -44.25
N LEU A 245 22.65 -2.67 -43.05
CA LEU A 245 23.17 -1.97 -41.87
C LEU A 245 23.83 -2.96 -40.92
N ASP A 246 25.04 -2.66 -40.49
CA ASP A 246 25.85 -3.49 -39.62
C ASP A 246 26.26 -2.73 -38.36
N LEU A 247 26.59 -3.46 -37.31
CA LEU A 247 27.15 -2.90 -36.06
C LEU A 247 28.68 -2.84 -36.17
N PHE A 248 29.20 -1.73 -35.70
CA PHE A 248 30.63 -1.43 -35.64
C PHE A 248 31.03 -0.99 -34.25
N GLN A 249 32.33 -1.09 -33.95
CA GLN A 249 32.92 -0.68 -32.69
C GLN A 249 34.24 0.05 -32.89
N LEU A 250 34.55 1.02 -32.01
CA LEU A 250 35.88 1.60 -31.86
C LEU A 250 36.08 2.13 -30.46
N PRO A 251 37.34 2.28 -29.96
CA PRO A 251 37.66 3.04 -28.77
C PRO A 251 37.24 4.50 -28.92
N PHE A 252 36.70 5.11 -27.85
CA PHE A 252 36.21 6.50 -27.89
C PHE A 252 37.30 7.53 -28.17
N GLU A 253 38.51 7.32 -27.63
CA GLU A 253 39.67 8.19 -27.88
C GLU A 253 40.10 8.22 -29.35
N GLU A 254 39.66 7.24 -30.14
CA GLU A 254 39.97 7.09 -31.58
C GLU A 254 38.85 7.64 -32.46
N ILE A 255 37.77 8.20 -31.88
CA ILE A 255 36.70 8.86 -32.65
C ILE A 255 37.32 9.96 -33.51
N GLU A 256 36.92 10.07 -34.77
CA GLU A 256 37.52 10.98 -35.75
C GLU A 256 38.96 10.62 -36.22
N LYS A 257 39.63 9.62 -35.65
CA LYS A 257 40.99 9.19 -36.03
C LYS A 257 40.99 7.90 -36.82
N LYS A 258 40.13 6.95 -36.47
CA LYS A 258 40.07 5.64 -37.10
C LYS A 258 38.69 5.32 -37.71
N ILE A 259 38.66 4.39 -38.61
CA ILE A 259 37.45 3.79 -39.16
C ILE A 259 36.96 2.74 -38.16
N PRO A 260 35.69 2.75 -37.79
CA PRO A 260 35.11 1.72 -36.90
C PRO A 260 35.25 0.30 -37.50
N SER A 261 35.47 -0.69 -36.65
CA SER A 261 35.60 -2.10 -37.04
C SER A 261 34.23 -2.82 -36.92
N PRO A 262 33.87 -3.67 -37.93
CA PRO A 262 32.61 -4.41 -37.87
C PRO A 262 32.62 -5.45 -36.73
N LEU A 263 31.48 -5.66 -36.10
CA LEU A 263 31.31 -6.72 -35.09
C LEU A 263 31.11 -8.10 -35.77
N SER A 264 31.58 -9.14 -35.09
CA SER A 264 31.45 -10.54 -35.52
C SER A 264 30.01 -11.07 -35.56
N ILE A 265 29.06 -10.37 -34.90
CA ILE A 265 27.65 -10.74 -34.87
C ILE A 265 26.85 -10.33 -36.11
N ASN A 266 27.43 -9.54 -37.00
CA ASN A 266 26.77 -9.15 -38.24
C ASN A 266 26.56 -10.36 -39.14
N VAL A 267 25.40 -10.43 -39.79
CA VAL A 267 25.01 -11.56 -40.65
C VAL A 267 24.79 -11.08 -42.08
N ASP A 268 25.49 -11.69 -43.05
CA ASP A 268 25.36 -11.33 -44.47
C ASP A 268 23.90 -11.52 -44.97
N GLY A 269 23.37 -10.51 -45.62
CA GLY A 269 22.00 -10.48 -46.11
C GLY A 269 20.96 -10.00 -45.11
N TYR A 270 21.35 -9.71 -43.87
CA TYR A 270 20.47 -9.25 -42.80
C TYR A 270 21.06 -8.07 -42.08
N SER A 271 20.23 -7.10 -41.69
CA SER A 271 20.68 -5.92 -40.96
C SER A 271 20.82 -6.21 -39.48
N THR A 272 21.82 -5.56 -38.85
CA THR A 272 22.03 -5.54 -37.39
C THR A 272 22.27 -4.11 -37.00
N LEU A 273 21.43 -3.55 -36.15
CA LEU A 273 21.36 -2.09 -35.92
C LEU A 273 20.88 -1.71 -34.52
N HIS A 274 20.95 -0.41 -34.20
CA HIS A 274 20.50 0.20 -32.94
C HIS A 274 21.15 -0.44 -31.71
N PRO A 275 22.46 -0.29 -31.50
CA PRO A 275 23.15 -0.89 -30.37
C PRO A 275 22.76 -0.21 -29.05
N SER A 276 22.68 -0.98 -27.98
CA SER A 276 22.56 -0.50 -26.61
C SER A 276 23.36 -1.37 -25.67
N ILE A 277 24.37 -0.82 -25.04
CA ILE A 277 25.18 -1.51 -24.04
C ILE A 277 24.48 -1.52 -22.69
N SER A 278 24.52 -2.65 -21.96
CA SER A 278 24.03 -2.68 -20.58
C SER A 278 24.92 -1.82 -19.66
N PRO A 279 24.35 -1.21 -18.58
CA PRO A 279 25.12 -0.37 -17.65
C PRO A 279 26.33 -1.06 -17.02
N ASP A 280 26.27 -2.37 -16.82
CA ASP A 280 27.40 -3.19 -16.33
C ASP A 280 28.42 -3.56 -17.42
N GLY A 281 28.17 -3.16 -18.68
CA GLY A 281 29.03 -3.44 -19.84
C GLY A 281 29.17 -4.90 -20.22
N LYS A 282 28.27 -5.78 -19.76
CA LYS A 282 28.36 -7.23 -19.98
C LYS A 282 27.49 -7.75 -21.12
N ARG A 283 26.57 -6.94 -21.64
CA ARG A 283 25.67 -7.32 -22.73
C ARG A 283 25.52 -6.18 -23.72
N LEU A 284 25.52 -6.50 -25.01
CA LEU A 284 25.14 -5.59 -26.07
C LEU A 284 23.79 -6.02 -26.63
N TYR A 285 22.81 -5.14 -26.52
CA TYR A 285 21.48 -5.30 -27.08
C TYR A 285 21.41 -4.62 -28.43
N PHE A 286 20.61 -5.16 -29.36
CA PHE A 286 20.49 -4.64 -30.72
C PHE A 286 19.24 -5.17 -31.42
N ALA A 287 18.84 -4.53 -32.51
CA ALA A 287 17.78 -5.01 -33.39
C ALA A 287 18.36 -5.72 -34.63
N SER A 288 17.67 -6.76 -35.12
CA SER A 288 18.08 -7.47 -36.35
C SER A 288 16.91 -8.20 -37.00
N ASP A 289 16.90 -8.26 -38.35
CA ASP A 289 15.95 -9.04 -39.14
C ASP A 289 16.53 -10.43 -39.54
N ARG A 290 17.49 -10.94 -38.75
CA ARG A 290 18.11 -12.26 -38.94
C ARG A 290 17.10 -13.39 -38.80
N PRO A 291 17.32 -14.56 -39.43
CA PRO A 291 16.43 -15.71 -39.30
C PRO A 291 16.28 -16.19 -37.86
N GLY A 292 15.09 -16.69 -37.56
CA GLY A 292 14.76 -17.23 -36.24
C GLY A 292 14.13 -16.22 -35.25
N GLY A 293 13.77 -15.03 -35.74
CA GLY A 293 12.99 -14.05 -35.03
C GLY A 293 11.48 -14.32 -35.07
N PHE A 294 10.71 -13.43 -34.42
CA PHE A 294 9.25 -13.49 -34.33
C PHE A 294 8.57 -12.61 -35.40
N GLY A 295 9.23 -11.52 -35.81
CA GLY A 295 8.66 -10.53 -36.72
C GLY A 295 9.61 -10.01 -37.81
N GLY A 296 9.54 -8.69 -38.00
CA GLY A 296 10.42 -7.99 -38.92
C GLY A 296 11.81 -7.79 -38.34
N MET A 297 11.95 -6.74 -37.53
CA MET A 297 13.10 -6.47 -36.66
C MET A 297 12.82 -6.95 -35.27
N ASP A 298 13.59 -7.88 -34.75
CA ASP A 298 13.51 -8.36 -33.38
C ASP A 298 14.68 -7.81 -32.54
N LEU A 299 14.50 -7.74 -31.24
CA LEU A 299 15.55 -7.42 -30.28
C LEU A 299 16.31 -8.69 -29.87
N TYR A 300 17.62 -8.56 -29.85
CA TYR A 300 18.58 -9.59 -29.45
C TYR A 300 19.56 -8.99 -28.43
N PHE A 301 20.27 -9.87 -27.74
CA PHE A 301 21.48 -9.50 -27.00
C PHE A 301 22.62 -10.49 -27.26
N VAL A 302 23.85 -10.03 -27.00
CA VAL A 302 25.04 -10.87 -26.99
C VAL A 302 25.88 -10.57 -25.74
N PRO A 303 26.44 -11.58 -25.06
CA PRO A 303 27.36 -11.38 -23.95
C PRO A 303 28.66 -10.71 -24.40
N LEU A 304 29.17 -9.81 -23.56
CA LEU A 304 30.46 -9.18 -23.71
C LEU A 304 31.40 -9.50 -22.56
N GLU A 305 32.65 -9.76 -22.86
CA GLU A 305 33.71 -9.73 -21.85
C GLU A 305 34.78 -8.72 -22.28
N LYS A 306 35.03 -7.73 -21.40
CA LYS A 306 35.99 -6.65 -21.69
C LYS A 306 35.69 -5.91 -23.01
N GLY A 307 34.44 -5.73 -23.35
CA GLY A 307 34.01 -5.07 -24.60
C GLY A 307 34.09 -5.93 -25.87
N VAL A 308 34.46 -7.20 -25.73
CA VAL A 308 34.55 -8.16 -26.86
C VAL A 308 33.37 -9.13 -26.77
N VAL A 309 32.80 -9.46 -27.94
CA VAL A 309 31.73 -10.48 -28.04
C VAL A 309 32.32 -11.86 -27.64
N THR A 310 31.67 -12.53 -26.67
CA THR A 310 32.16 -13.81 -26.12
C THR A 310 31.16 -14.95 -26.19
N GLY A 311 29.88 -14.68 -26.46
CA GLY A 311 28.82 -15.67 -26.46
C GLY A 311 27.99 -15.67 -27.72
N GLU A 312 26.95 -16.50 -27.72
CA GLU A 312 25.99 -16.57 -28.82
C GLU A 312 24.94 -15.47 -28.74
N VAL A 313 24.44 -15.07 -29.88
CA VAL A 313 23.33 -14.09 -29.99
C VAL A 313 22.04 -14.76 -29.55
N THR A 314 21.37 -14.13 -28.61
CA THR A 314 20.11 -14.61 -27.99
C THR A 314 18.98 -13.66 -28.36
N ASN A 315 17.86 -14.19 -28.89
CA ASN A 315 16.61 -13.43 -29.05
C ASN A 315 15.96 -13.16 -27.69
N LEU A 316 15.39 -11.96 -27.49
CA LEU A 316 14.75 -11.60 -26.21
C LEU A 316 13.42 -12.32 -25.96
N GLY A 317 12.91 -13.04 -26.95
CA GLY A 317 11.71 -13.85 -26.83
C GLY A 317 10.40 -13.08 -26.98
N PRO A 318 9.25 -13.79 -26.84
CA PRO A 318 7.93 -13.23 -27.16
C PRO A 318 7.39 -12.24 -26.09
N ASP A 319 8.06 -12.10 -24.96
CA ASP A 319 7.71 -11.08 -23.97
C ASP A 319 8.07 -9.66 -24.47
N ILE A 320 9.01 -9.57 -25.41
CA ILE A 320 9.52 -8.34 -26.04
C ILE A 320 9.17 -8.30 -27.52
N ASN A 321 9.54 -9.36 -28.27
CA ASN A 321 9.45 -9.40 -29.72
C ASN A 321 8.06 -9.86 -30.16
N THR A 322 7.51 -9.15 -31.15
CA THR A 322 6.19 -9.40 -31.72
C THR A 322 6.29 -9.83 -33.20
N SER A 323 5.18 -9.92 -33.93
CA SER A 323 5.17 -10.13 -35.38
C SER A 323 5.55 -8.87 -36.18
N GLU A 324 5.71 -7.74 -35.52
CA GLU A 324 6.06 -6.45 -36.16
C GLU A 324 7.55 -6.12 -35.94
N ASP A 325 7.91 -4.85 -35.86
CA ASP A 325 9.29 -4.41 -35.69
C ASP A 325 9.51 -3.95 -34.21
N GLU A 326 10.53 -4.46 -33.56
CA GLU A 326 11.09 -3.97 -32.33
C GLU A 326 12.48 -3.39 -32.54
N VAL A 327 12.66 -2.10 -32.23
CA VAL A 327 13.86 -1.34 -32.57
C VAL A 327 14.24 -0.35 -31.46
N PHE A 328 15.41 0.28 -31.55
CA PHE A 328 15.93 1.29 -30.65
C PHE A 328 15.90 0.85 -29.18
N PRO A 329 16.53 -0.29 -28.81
CA PRO A 329 16.66 -0.66 -27.40
C PRO A 329 17.52 0.35 -26.66
N PHE A 330 17.14 0.63 -25.38
CA PHE A 330 17.93 1.42 -24.45
C PHE A 330 17.83 0.81 -23.04
N LEU A 331 18.97 0.33 -22.53
CA LEU A 331 19.07 -0.21 -21.17
C LEU A 331 19.31 0.94 -20.19
N TYR A 332 18.30 1.24 -19.37
CA TYR A 332 18.43 2.22 -18.28
C TYR A 332 19.15 1.64 -17.06
N GLU A 333 18.74 0.43 -16.65
CA GLU A 333 19.40 -0.44 -15.67
C GLU A 333 19.52 -1.85 -16.30
N ASN A 334 20.24 -2.78 -15.67
CA ASN A 334 20.40 -4.12 -16.23
C ASN A 334 19.08 -4.88 -16.48
N ASP A 335 18.05 -4.53 -15.70
CA ASP A 335 16.74 -5.15 -15.71
C ASP A 335 15.61 -4.22 -16.21
N ILE A 336 15.95 -3.05 -16.77
CA ILE A 336 14.99 -2.08 -17.31
C ILE A 336 15.38 -1.70 -18.72
N LEU A 337 14.51 -2.09 -19.67
CA LEU A 337 14.69 -1.88 -21.09
C LEU A 337 13.59 -0.96 -21.63
N PHE A 338 13.98 0.14 -22.25
CA PHE A 338 13.13 0.90 -23.15
C PHE A 338 13.39 0.48 -24.59
N TYR A 339 12.36 0.41 -25.42
CA TYR A 339 12.48 0.10 -26.82
C TYR A 339 11.30 0.67 -27.60
N SER A 340 11.36 0.65 -28.90
CA SER A 340 10.26 1.08 -29.76
C SER A 340 9.68 -0.13 -30.48
N SER A 341 8.37 -0.34 -30.35
CA SER A 341 7.66 -1.41 -31.06
C SER A 341 6.66 -0.81 -32.04
N ARG A 342 6.53 -1.44 -33.20
CA ARG A 342 5.52 -1.07 -34.18
C ARG A 342 4.17 -1.62 -33.75
N THR A 343 3.24 -0.72 -33.50
CA THR A 343 1.88 -1.09 -33.06
C THR A 343 1.00 -1.55 -34.23
N THR A 344 -0.16 -2.11 -33.91
CA THR A 344 -1.20 -2.47 -34.90
C THR A 344 -1.64 -1.30 -35.79
N GLU A 345 -1.46 -0.07 -35.32
CA GLU A 345 -1.69 1.16 -36.09
C GLU A 345 -0.50 1.52 -36.99
N LYS A 346 0.48 0.64 -37.07
CA LYS A 346 1.74 0.77 -37.86
C LYS A 346 2.62 1.96 -37.48
N ARG A 347 2.47 2.44 -36.24
CA ARG A 347 3.31 3.51 -35.66
C ARG A 347 4.32 2.91 -34.68
N LEU A 348 5.52 3.49 -34.62
CA LEU A 348 6.48 3.19 -33.58
C LEU A 348 6.04 3.83 -32.26
N SER A 349 5.98 3.05 -31.22
CA SER A 349 5.64 3.50 -29.88
C SER A 349 6.68 3.05 -28.86
N ILE A 350 7.03 3.92 -27.93
CA ILE A 350 8.01 3.63 -26.89
C ILE A 350 7.36 2.72 -25.86
N MET A 351 8.02 1.59 -25.62
CA MET A 351 7.69 0.58 -24.63
C MET A 351 8.70 0.65 -23.49
N ILE A 352 8.26 0.28 -22.30
CA ILE A 352 9.12 -0.04 -21.17
C ILE A 352 8.95 -1.52 -20.84
N ALA A 353 10.05 -2.23 -20.63
CA ALA A 353 10.04 -3.60 -20.15
C ALA A 353 10.90 -3.74 -18.89
N ILE A 354 10.38 -4.42 -17.89
CA ILE A 354 11.05 -4.63 -16.60
C ILE A 354 11.24 -6.14 -16.44
N ASN A 355 12.48 -6.56 -16.22
CA ASN A 355 12.82 -7.95 -15.93
C ASN A 355 12.68 -8.20 -14.42
N ARG A 356 11.50 -8.56 -13.99
CA ARG A 356 11.21 -8.79 -12.55
C ARG A 356 11.57 -10.21 -12.10
N ILE A 357 11.62 -11.17 -13.03
CA ILE A 357 11.73 -12.59 -12.68
C ILE A 357 12.59 -13.33 -13.73
N ARG A 358 13.81 -13.74 -13.36
CA ARG A 358 14.65 -14.71 -14.08
C ARG A 358 14.53 -14.71 -15.63
N ASN A 359 14.83 -13.58 -16.26
CA ASN A 359 14.74 -13.37 -17.71
C ASN A 359 13.32 -13.33 -18.31
N ARG A 360 12.30 -13.05 -17.51
CA ARG A 360 10.96 -12.73 -18.00
C ARG A 360 10.76 -11.22 -17.96
N TRP A 361 10.39 -10.67 -19.10
CA TRP A 361 10.14 -9.26 -19.26
C TRP A 361 8.64 -8.96 -19.18
N GLU A 362 8.28 -7.97 -18.39
CA GLU A 362 6.94 -7.39 -18.38
C GLU A 362 6.99 -6.10 -19.21
N SER A 363 6.35 -6.10 -20.38
CA SER A 363 6.36 -4.96 -21.31
C SER A 363 5.08 -4.15 -21.21
N LYS A 364 5.22 -2.82 -21.17
CA LYS A 364 4.11 -1.86 -21.15
C LYS A 364 4.36 -0.73 -22.12
N LEU A 365 3.26 -0.18 -22.68
CA LEU A 365 3.31 1.03 -23.47
C LEU A 365 3.53 2.25 -22.55
N LEU A 366 4.55 3.08 -22.82
CA LEU A 366 4.67 4.37 -22.14
C LEU A 366 3.48 5.27 -22.49
N GLN A 367 2.99 5.96 -21.47
CA GLN A 367 1.86 6.88 -21.64
C GLN A 367 2.33 8.24 -22.20
N LYS A 368 1.38 9.12 -22.50
CA LYS A 368 1.66 10.53 -22.81
C LYS A 368 2.45 11.17 -21.66
N PRO A 369 3.39 12.08 -21.91
CA PRO A 369 3.66 12.73 -23.21
C PRO A 369 4.65 11.98 -24.10
N PHE A 370 5.22 10.85 -23.66
CA PHE A 370 6.28 10.14 -24.37
C PHE A 370 5.79 9.58 -25.70
N ASN A 371 4.64 8.91 -25.70
CA ASN A 371 3.96 8.51 -26.92
C ASN A 371 2.94 9.56 -27.38
N SER A 372 2.82 9.72 -28.67
CA SER A 372 1.92 10.66 -29.37
C SER A 372 1.20 9.94 -30.52
N ASP A 373 0.43 10.68 -31.31
CA ASP A 373 -0.23 10.14 -32.50
C ASP A 373 0.70 9.94 -33.70
N GLY A 374 1.97 10.34 -33.60
CA GLY A 374 3.05 10.05 -34.57
C GLY A 374 3.92 8.86 -34.15
N ASP A 375 5.00 8.61 -34.92
CA ASP A 375 6.07 7.71 -34.51
C ASP A 375 6.82 8.30 -33.31
N ASN A 376 7.16 7.44 -32.36
CA ASN A 376 7.92 7.80 -31.17
C ASN A 376 8.98 6.72 -30.93
N PHE A 377 10.26 7.12 -30.90
CA PHE A 377 11.35 6.17 -30.85
C PHE A 377 12.63 6.76 -30.26
N SER A 378 13.69 5.95 -30.18
CA SER A 378 15.00 6.35 -29.69
C SER A 378 14.95 7.05 -28.32
N PHE A 379 14.28 6.43 -27.36
CA PHE A 379 14.18 6.92 -25.99
C PHE A 379 15.48 6.70 -25.23
N SER A 380 15.91 7.68 -24.45
CA SER A 380 17.07 7.55 -23.57
C SER A 380 16.96 8.45 -22.33
N ILE A 381 17.62 8.06 -21.23
CA ILE A 381 17.70 8.80 -19.98
C ILE A 381 19.16 8.88 -19.56
N VAL A 382 19.59 10.07 -19.16
CA VAL A 382 20.93 10.32 -18.62
C VAL A 382 20.80 10.74 -17.16
N LYS A 383 20.87 9.76 -16.28
CA LYS A 383 20.65 9.89 -14.84
C LYS A 383 21.49 11.02 -14.19
N LYS A 384 22.77 11.12 -14.57
CA LYS A 384 23.70 12.14 -14.06
C LYS A 384 23.20 13.56 -14.27
N TYR A 385 22.54 13.84 -15.38
CA TYR A 385 22.09 15.19 -15.75
C TYR A 385 20.57 15.36 -15.57
N LYS A 386 19.88 14.33 -15.08
CA LYS A 386 18.42 14.31 -14.89
C LYS A 386 17.66 14.73 -16.14
N ILE A 387 18.12 14.26 -17.28
CA ILE A 387 17.55 14.59 -18.59
C ILE A 387 17.28 13.32 -19.40
N GLY A 388 16.19 13.32 -20.15
CA GLY A 388 15.89 12.29 -21.13
C GLY A 388 15.69 12.88 -22.51
N PHE A 389 15.78 12.01 -23.51
CA PHE A 389 15.56 12.34 -24.90
C PHE A 389 14.63 11.31 -25.54
N LEU A 390 13.86 11.75 -26.51
CA LEU A 390 13.15 10.89 -27.43
C LEU A 390 13.06 11.54 -28.81
N THR A 391 12.80 10.73 -29.82
CA THR A 391 12.52 11.23 -31.17
C THR A 391 11.06 11.00 -31.52
N SER A 392 10.45 11.99 -32.21
CA SER A 392 9.06 11.88 -32.63
C SER A 392 8.76 12.78 -33.82
N ASN A 393 7.89 12.30 -34.72
CA ASN A 393 7.28 13.09 -35.81
C ASN A 393 5.89 13.62 -35.43
N ARG A 394 5.70 13.91 -34.14
CA ARG A 394 4.43 14.44 -33.60
C ARG A 394 4.04 15.76 -34.19
N ILE A 395 2.75 16.01 -34.25
CA ILE A 395 2.20 17.30 -34.69
C ILE A 395 2.80 18.45 -33.87
N GLY A 396 3.24 19.50 -34.54
CA GLY A 396 3.87 20.67 -33.92
C GLY A 396 5.40 20.61 -33.85
N GLY A 397 6.00 19.56 -34.41
CA GLY A 397 7.44 19.48 -34.68
C GLY A 397 7.91 20.47 -35.72
N LYS A 398 9.23 20.49 -35.99
CA LYS A 398 9.85 21.33 -37.03
C LYS A 398 10.01 20.58 -38.35
N GLY A 399 10.34 19.27 -38.29
CA GLY A 399 10.65 18.44 -39.44
C GLY A 399 9.88 17.13 -39.46
N ASP A 400 10.47 16.16 -40.19
CA ASP A 400 9.91 14.81 -40.29
C ASP A 400 10.05 14.09 -38.93
N ASP A 401 11.29 14.03 -38.39
CA ASP A 401 11.58 13.46 -37.08
C ASP A 401 12.37 14.48 -36.26
N ASP A 402 11.86 14.82 -35.08
CA ASP A 402 12.44 15.80 -34.18
C ASP A 402 12.92 15.16 -32.88
N ILE A 403 14.03 15.62 -32.35
CA ILE A 403 14.52 15.27 -31.02
C ILE A 403 13.86 16.15 -29.99
N TYR A 404 13.26 15.54 -28.98
CA TYR A 404 12.70 16.21 -27.81
C TYR A 404 13.51 15.84 -26.58
N ALA A 405 13.76 16.83 -25.72
CA ALA A 405 14.33 16.63 -24.41
C ALA A 405 13.27 16.83 -23.33
N PHE A 406 13.47 16.19 -22.19
CA PHE A 406 12.62 16.37 -21.00
C PHE A 406 13.47 16.26 -19.73
N ASP A 407 13.04 17.00 -18.70
CA ASP A 407 13.66 16.86 -17.39
C ASP A 407 13.19 15.55 -16.75
N PHE A 408 14.15 14.72 -16.36
CA PHE A 408 13.87 13.49 -15.63
C PHE A 408 13.88 13.79 -14.13
N ILE A 409 12.85 14.51 -13.69
CA ILE A 409 12.61 14.84 -12.28
C ILE A 409 11.27 14.25 -11.91
N THR A 410 11.27 13.31 -10.99
CA THR A 410 10.05 12.69 -10.50
C THR A 410 9.40 13.54 -9.44
N ASN A 411 8.10 13.71 -9.53
CA ASN A 411 7.32 14.40 -8.53
C ASN A 411 6.86 13.37 -7.48
N LEU A 412 7.64 13.21 -6.41
CA LEU A 412 7.30 12.30 -5.33
C LEU A 412 6.18 12.89 -4.48
N LYS A 413 5.04 12.23 -4.48
CA LYS A 413 3.86 12.59 -3.69
C LYS A 413 3.43 11.40 -2.85
N GLY A 414 2.83 11.69 -1.71
CA GLY A 414 2.23 10.67 -0.88
C GLY A 414 0.92 11.12 -0.29
N GLU A 415 0.09 10.18 0.03
CA GLU A 415 -1.20 10.36 0.67
C GLU A 415 -1.13 9.89 2.12
N LYS A 416 -1.97 10.49 2.95
CA LYS A 416 -2.10 10.12 4.35
C LYS A 416 -2.53 8.67 4.51
N ASP A 417 -1.83 7.95 5.38
CA ASP A 417 -2.14 6.58 5.77
C ASP A 417 -2.95 6.50 7.06
N ASN A 418 -3.75 5.45 7.17
CA ASN A 418 -4.50 5.16 8.39
C ASN A 418 -4.40 3.66 8.71
N TYR A 419 -3.94 3.34 9.92
CA TYR A 419 -3.86 1.98 10.44
C TYR A 419 -4.63 1.85 11.74
N ASN A 420 -5.44 0.82 11.86
CA ASN A 420 -6.12 0.50 13.10
C ASN A 420 -5.25 -0.43 13.95
N PHE A 421 -5.19 -0.18 15.26
CA PHE A 421 -4.47 -1.03 16.19
C PHE A 421 -5.33 -1.42 17.39
N ARG A 422 -5.05 -2.58 17.97
CA ARG A 422 -5.64 -2.99 19.25
C ARG A 422 -4.73 -2.56 20.39
N ARG A 423 -5.33 -1.99 21.43
CA ARG A 423 -4.58 -1.64 22.63
C ARG A 423 -3.92 -2.89 23.22
N LYS A 424 -2.68 -2.76 23.66
CA LYS A 424 -1.83 -3.84 24.19
C LYS A 424 -1.40 -4.91 23.20
N ASP A 425 -1.77 -4.77 21.94
CA ASP A 425 -1.25 -5.61 20.85
C ASP A 425 -0.24 -4.82 20.02
N THR A 426 0.77 -5.49 19.52
CA THR A 426 1.68 -4.90 18.54
C THR A 426 0.97 -4.84 17.19
N LEU A 427 0.88 -3.65 16.61
CA LEU A 427 0.51 -3.49 15.20
C LEU A 427 1.74 -3.81 14.35
N VAL A 428 1.61 -4.73 13.42
CA VAL A 428 2.65 -5.10 12.46
C VAL A 428 2.14 -4.82 11.06
N VAL A 429 2.91 -4.03 10.30
CA VAL A 429 2.57 -3.59 8.95
C VAL A 429 3.69 -4.00 8.00
N GLY A 430 3.37 -4.84 7.04
CA GLY A 430 4.33 -5.52 6.17
C GLY A 430 4.99 -4.64 5.11
N PHE A 431 5.71 -5.28 4.21
CA PHE A 431 6.51 -4.65 3.15
C PHE A 431 5.70 -3.68 2.27
N ASN A 432 6.26 -2.51 1.96
CA ASN A 432 5.69 -1.44 1.13
C ASN A 432 4.30 -0.92 1.57
N SER A 433 3.89 -1.17 2.80
CA SER A 433 2.50 -0.88 3.19
C SER A 433 2.20 0.62 3.24
N VAL A 434 3.12 1.46 3.71
CA VAL A 434 2.94 2.93 3.67
C VAL A 434 3.10 3.50 2.26
N LEU A 435 3.78 2.80 1.35
CA LEU A 435 3.95 3.23 -0.05
C LEU A 435 2.82 2.76 -0.98
N LYS A 436 1.90 1.92 -0.52
CA LYS A 436 0.93 1.26 -1.40
C LYS A 436 -0.04 2.22 -2.09
N ASN A 437 -0.60 3.16 -1.34
CA ASN A 437 -1.45 4.24 -1.85
C ASN A 437 -0.62 5.27 -2.63
N ASP A 438 0.57 5.61 -2.12
CA ASP A 438 1.49 6.55 -2.74
C ASP A 438 1.94 6.10 -4.13
N LEU A 439 2.38 4.84 -4.27
CA LEU A 439 2.75 4.25 -5.55
C LEU A 439 1.59 4.27 -6.53
N SER A 440 0.38 3.95 -6.08
CA SER A 440 -0.81 3.99 -6.92
C SER A 440 -1.10 5.40 -7.43
N LEU A 441 -0.98 6.42 -6.57
CA LEU A 441 -1.15 7.82 -6.95
C LEU A 441 -0.06 8.27 -7.93
N MET A 442 1.21 8.00 -7.60
CA MET A 442 2.35 8.42 -8.42
C MET A 442 2.35 7.77 -9.81
N LEU A 443 1.99 6.48 -9.91
CA LEU A 443 1.90 5.75 -11.19
C LEU A 443 0.85 6.33 -12.14
N THR A 444 -0.19 6.99 -11.63
CA THR A 444 -1.20 7.65 -12.46
C THR A 444 -0.69 8.97 -13.05
N GLU A 445 0.23 9.64 -12.38
CA GLU A 445 0.76 10.95 -12.77
C GLU A 445 2.13 10.85 -13.45
N ASP A 446 2.93 9.85 -13.11
CA ASP A 446 4.30 9.68 -13.58
C ASP A 446 4.54 8.26 -14.14
N PRO A 447 4.56 8.09 -15.47
CA PRO A 447 4.75 6.78 -16.09
C PRO A 447 6.16 6.18 -15.88
N LEU A 448 7.12 6.97 -15.37
CA LEU A 448 8.48 6.53 -15.10
C LEU A 448 8.76 6.21 -13.63
N ILE A 449 7.78 6.36 -12.74
CA ILE A 449 7.97 6.13 -11.31
C ILE A 449 8.38 4.68 -10.99
N GLU A 450 7.93 3.71 -11.79
CA GLU A 450 8.25 2.28 -11.59
C GLU A 450 9.74 1.95 -11.67
N ILE A 451 10.54 2.80 -12.34
CA ILE A 451 11.97 2.57 -12.52
C ILE A 451 12.82 3.26 -11.45
N ILE A 452 12.19 3.95 -10.51
CA ILE A 452 12.89 4.70 -9.47
C ILE A 452 12.92 3.88 -8.20
N PRO A 453 14.08 3.56 -7.66
CA PRO A 453 14.16 2.96 -6.34
C PRO A 453 13.67 3.97 -5.31
N LEU A 454 12.54 3.66 -4.67
CA LEU A 454 11.96 4.46 -3.60
C LEU A 454 12.32 3.86 -2.26
N GLU A 455 12.78 4.71 -1.36
CA GLU A 455 12.93 4.41 0.07
C GLU A 455 12.09 5.38 0.88
N VAL A 456 11.79 5.05 2.11
CA VAL A 456 11.12 5.94 3.03
C VAL A 456 12.01 6.27 4.23
N LYS A 457 11.90 7.49 4.71
CA LYS A 457 12.63 7.98 5.88
C LYS A 457 11.66 8.50 6.92
N LEU A 458 11.80 7.99 8.15
CA LEU A 458 11.08 8.53 9.29
C LEU A 458 11.53 9.98 9.59
N ILE A 459 10.55 10.86 9.77
CA ILE A 459 10.79 12.29 10.06
C ILE A 459 10.41 12.60 11.51
N ASN A 460 9.21 12.19 11.95
CA ASN A 460 8.79 12.32 13.34
C ASN A 460 8.30 10.97 13.84
N GLU A 461 8.68 10.62 15.06
CA GLU A 461 8.27 9.40 15.74
C GLU A 461 6.88 9.54 16.38
N THR A 462 6.33 8.43 16.85
CA THR A 462 5.13 8.35 17.66
C THR A 462 5.34 8.99 19.05
N LEU A 463 4.26 9.44 19.69
CA LEU A 463 4.30 10.03 21.03
C LEU A 463 3.68 9.12 22.10
N LYS A 464 2.93 8.07 21.71
CA LYS A 464 2.11 7.24 22.58
C LYS A 464 2.40 5.75 22.41
N GLY A 465 3.63 5.43 22.02
CA GLY A 465 4.09 4.06 21.88
C GLY A 465 5.42 3.97 21.11
N ASP A 466 6.00 2.79 21.16
CA ASP A 466 7.27 2.48 20.49
C ASP A 466 7.04 2.13 19.03
N LEU A 467 7.73 2.83 18.13
CA LEU A 467 7.71 2.63 16.70
C LEU A 467 9.05 2.07 16.19
N ASN A 468 9.01 1.05 15.36
CA ASN A 468 10.13 0.65 14.52
C ASN A 468 9.72 0.77 13.06
N PHE A 469 10.38 1.64 12.30
CA PHE A 469 10.04 1.97 10.92
C PHE A 469 11.23 1.67 10.00
N ASN A 470 11.00 0.90 8.94
CA ASN A 470 12.02 0.46 8.00
C ASN A 470 11.98 1.29 6.71
N THR A 471 13.13 1.38 6.02
CA THR A 471 13.28 2.12 4.75
C THR A 471 12.43 1.58 3.61
N ASN A 472 11.91 0.37 3.72
CA ASN A 472 11.00 -0.26 2.77
C ASN A 472 9.50 0.01 3.05
N GLY A 473 9.17 0.88 4.01
CA GLY A 473 7.80 1.24 4.37
C GLY A 473 7.07 0.24 5.27
N SER A 474 7.73 -0.81 5.73
CA SER A 474 7.20 -1.68 6.78
C SER A 474 7.48 -1.10 8.17
N PHE A 475 6.61 -1.41 9.12
CA PHE A 475 6.82 -0.98 10.50
C PHE A 475 6.10 -1.87 11.51
N TRP A 476 6.50 -1.79 12.76
CA TRP A 476 5.70 -2.24 13.88
C TRP A 476 5.55 -1.11 14.91
N TYR A 477 4.42 -1.14 15.61
CA TYR A 477 4.06 -0.15 16.62
C TYR A 477 3.50 -0.86 17.85
N VAL A 478 4.07 -0.56 19.01
CA VAL A 478 3.60 -1.04 20.32
C VAL A 478 3.01 0.14 21.06
N PRO A 479 1.68 0.22 21.23
CA PRO A 479 1.06 1.32 21.93
C PRO A 479 1.39 1.28 23.44
N ASP A 480 1.60 2.43 24.04
CA ASP A 480 1.72 2.57 25.49
C ASP A 480 0.42 2.10 26.18
N PRO A 481 0.51 1.22 27.19
CA PRO A 481 -0.67 0.61 27.81
C PRO A 481 -1.66 1.60 28.41
N ASP A 482 -1.18 2.73 28.94
CA ASP A 482 -1.97 3.71 29.67
C ASP A 482 -2.49 4.85 28.77
N GLU A 483 -1.95 4.99 27.56
CA GLU A 483 -2.33 6.02 26.61
C GLU A 483 -3.64 5.70 25.89
N LYS A 484 -4.50 6.72 25.77
CA LYS A 484 -5.80 6.61 25.11
C LYS A 484 -5.85 7.56 23.91
N GLY A 485 -6.33 7.08 22.78
CA GLY A 485 -6.55 7.90 21.60
C GLY A 485 -5.62 7.55 20.45
N LYS A 486 -5.67 8.39 19.44
CA LYS A 486 -4.85 8.27 18.24
C LYS A 486 -3.40 8.64 18.54
N ASP A 487 -2.49 8.01 17.79
CA ASP A 487 -1.10 8.41 17.67
C ASP A 487 -0.78 8.69 16.20
N SER A 488 0.41 9.17 15.91
CA SER A 488 0.84 9.43 14.52
C SER A 488 2.35 9.52 14.42
N PHE A 489 2.85 9.21 13.24
CA PHE A 489 4.22 9.52 12.84
C PHE A 489 4.23 10.12 11.43
N THR A 490 5.36 10.65 11.01
CA THR A 490 5.52 11.20 9.66
C THR A 490 6.73 10.61 8.98
N TYR A 491 6.61 10.38 7.68
CA TYR A 491 7.72 9.94 6.84
C TYR A 491 7.83 10.78 5.56
N GLN A 492 8.92 10.63 4.86
CA GLN A 492 9.11 11.12 3.50
C GLN A 492 9.48 9.96 2.58
N ILE A 493 9.01 10.03 1.35
CA ILE A 493 9.51 9.18 0.26
C ILE A 493 10.80 9.81 -0.23
N ILE A 494 11.86 9.01 -0.28
CA ILE A 494 13.19 9.42 -0.72
C ILE A 494 13.42 8.87 -2.12
N GLY A 495 13.60 9.76 -3.07
CA GLY A 495 14.06 9.40 -4.40
C GLY A 495 15.55 9.67 -4.56
N ALA A 496 16.10 9.31 -5.72
CA ALA A 496 17.52 9.52 -6.02
C ALA A 496 17.94 11.01 -5.95
N ASP A 497 17.00 11.90 -6.23
CA ASP A 497 17.28 13.32 -6.46
C ASP A 497 16.39 14.30 -5.71
N ASN A 498 15.27 13.86 -5.18
CA ASN A 498 14.32 14.69 -4.43
C ASN A 498 13.56 13.84 -3.40
N ASN A 499 12.93 14.51 -2.46
CA ASN A 499 12.08 13.89 -1.45
C ASN A 499 10.64 14.39 -1.60
N SER A 500 9.67 13.61 -1.15
CA SER A 500 8.29 14.07 -1.02
C SER A 500 8.15 15.12 0.08
N GLU A 501 6.99 15.75 0.16
CA GLU A 501 6.55 16.42 1.39
C GLU A 501 6.40 15.40 2.53
N ASN A 502 6.23 15.90 3.75
CA ASN A 502 6.00 15.05 4.91
C ASN A 502 4.61 14.38 4.80
N ILE A 503 4.59 13.07 4.86
CA ILE A 503 3.38 12.25 4.80
C ILE A 503 3.03 11.79 6.20
N ILE A 504 1.76 11.87 6.57
CA ILE A 504 1.27 11.55 7.91
C ILE A 504 0.69 10.14 7.92
N VAL A 505 1.12 9.33 8.88
CA VAL A 505 0.47 8.07 9.23
C VAL A 505 -0.31 8.26 10.53
N GLU A 506 -1.63 8.06 10.49
CA GLU A 506 -2.46 8.01 11.69
C GLU A 506 -2.62 6.58 12.19
N LEU A 507 -2.32 6.38 13.46
CA LEU A 507 -2.54 5.15 14.20
C LEU A 507 -3.81 5.30 15.03
N ILE A 508 -4.84 4.53 14.71
CA ILE A 508 -6.19 4.69 15.24
C ILE A 508 -6.53 3.48 16.10
N PRO A 509 -6.79 3.65 17.41
CA PRO A 509 -7.23 2.53 18.23
C PRO A 509 -8.56 1.99 17.73
N GLU A 510 -8.65 0.66 17.56
CA GLU A 510 -9.89 0.00 17.16
C GLU A 510 -11.03 0.35 18.09
N LYS A 511 -12.17 0.70 17.51
CA LYS A 511 -13.44 0.78 18.26
C LYS A 511 -13.95 -0.62 18.47
N ILE A 512 -14.09 -1.00 19.74
CA ILE A 512 -14.67 -2.31 20.07
C ILE A 512 -16.14 -2.30 19.65
N ASP A 513 -16.51 -3.15 18.71
CA ASP A 513 -17.91 -3.31 18.30
C ASP A 513 -18.63 -4.26 19.27
N PHE A 514 -19.62 -3.70 19.96
CA PHE A 514 -20.50 -4.42 20.85
C PHE A 514 -21.90 -4.62 20.26
N ASN A 515 -22.07 -4.50 18.93
CA ASN A 515 -23.37 -4.62 18.29
C ASN A 515 -24.08 -5.93 18.70
N GLY A 516 -25.25 -5.77 19.30
CA GLY A 516 -26.07 -6.88 19.77
C GLY A 516 -25.66 -7.54 21.08
N VAL A 517 -24.42 -7.33 21.59
CA VAL A 517 -23.94 -7.94 22.85
C VAL A 517 -24.65 -7.34 24.07
N PHE A 518 -24.89 -6.04 24.04
CA PHE A 518 -25.50 -5.30 25.17
C PHE A 518 -27.02 -5.11 25.08
N ARG A 519 -27.70 -5.90 24.24
CA ARG A 519 -29.17 -5.87 24.25
C ARG A 519 -29.69 -6.39 25.61
N PRO A 520 -30.76 -5.78 26.17
CA PRO A 520 -31.32 -6.20 27.46
C PRO A 520 -31.77 -7.67 27.44
N ILE A 521 -31.59 -8.35 28.55
CA ILE A 521 -32.20 -9.65 28.84
C ILE A 521 -33.52 -9.39 29.53
N TYR A 522 -34.61 -9.96 29.06
CA TYR A 522 -35.93 -9.82 29.61
C TYR A 522 -36.31 -11.08 30.37
N TYR A 523 -37.15 -10.90 31.43
CA TYR A 523 -37.59 -11.97 32.30
C TYR A 523 -39.11 -12.10 32.31
N LYS A 524 -39.60 -13.33 32.45
CA LYS A 524 -41.01 -13.57 32.76
C LYS A 524 -41.37 -13.02 34.14
N TYR A 525 -42.66 -12.84 34.38
CA TYR A 525 -43.14 -12.37 35.66
C TYR A 525 -42.62 -13.25 36.80
N ASP A 526 -42.09 -12.62 37.83
CA ASP A 526 -41.60 -13.28 39.04
C ASP A 526 -40.51 -14.36 38.76
N LYS A 527 -39.72 -14.18 37.68
CA LYS A 527 -38.62 -15.09 37.32
C LYS A 527 -37.29 -14.38 37.30
N TYR A 528 -36.25 -15.11 37.67
CA TYR A 528 -34.85 -14.72 37.60
C TYR A 528 -34.02 -15.68 36.79
N ASN A 529 -34.62 -16.81 36.33
CA ASN A 529 -33.91 -17.82 35.55
C ASN A 529 -33.53 -17.28 34.15
N LEU A 530 -32.30 -17.55 33.73
CA LEU A 530 -31.81 -17.23 32.41
C LEU A 530 -32.40 -18.20 31.37
N GLU A 531 -33.18 -17.69 30.41
CA GLU A 531 -33.69 -18.49 29.30
C GLU A 531 -32.54 -18.89 28.35
N THR A 532 -32.70 -20.05 27.71
CA THR A 532 -31.63 -20.63 26.86
C THR A 532 -31.23 -19.74 25.69
N ASP A 533 -32.18 -18.98 25.15
CA ASP A 533 -31.99 -18.10 23.99
C ASP A 533 -31.04 -16.91 24.27
N TYR A 534 -30.81 -16.57 25.53
CA TYR A 534 -29.88 -15.52 25.93
C TYR A 534 -28.44 -16.01 26.09
N LYS A 535 -28.20 -17.32 26.20
CA LYS A 535 -26.85 -17.88 26.44
C LYS A 535 -25.85 -17.55 25.32
N PRO A 536 -26.18 -17.68 24.01
CA PRO A 536 -25.23 -17.35 22.94
C PRO A 536 -24.75 -15.88 23.02
N ARG A 537 -25.64 -14.96 23.45
CA ARG A 537 -25.29 -13.55 23.60
C ARG A 537 -24.35 -13.33 24.80
N LEU A 538 -24.58 -14.01 25.89
CA LEU A 538 -23.68 -13.97 27.05
C LEU A 538 -22.33 -14.62 26.72
N ASP A 539 -22.31 -15.68 25.89
CA ASP A 539 -21.06 -16.27 25.39
C ASP A 539 -20.30 -15.29 24.49
N SER A 540 -20.99 -14.51 23.66
CA SER A 540 -20.36 -13.40 22.89
C SER A 540 -19.78 -12.34 23.82
N LEU A 541 -20.45 -12.00 24.93
CA LEU A 541 -19.90 -11.09 25.94
C LEU A 541 -18.66 -11.68 26.62
N VAL A 542 -18.69 -12.98 26.95
CA VAL A 542 -17.52 -13.70 27.49
C VAL A 542 -16.34 -13.62 26.53
N MET A 543 -16.57 -13.87 25.25
CA MET A 543 -15.52 -13.77 24.22
C MET A 543 -14.90 -12.35 24.21
N LYS A 544 -15.74 -11.31 24.18
CA LYS A 544 -15.27 -9.93 24.21
C LYS A 544 -14.50 -9.57 25.49
N LEU A 545 -14.97 -10.01 26.65
CA LEU A 545 -14.27 -9.79 27.92
C LEU A 545 -12.92 -10.52 27.98
N ASN A 546 -12.79 -11.69 27.36
CA ASN A 546 -11.52 -12.42 27.28
C ASN A 546 -10.58 -11.84 26.22
N GLU A 547 -11.13 -11.34 25.10
CA GLU A 547 -10.40 -10.66 24.03
C GLU A 547 -9.85 -9.31 24.51
N TYR A 548 -10.63 -8.57 25.32
CA TYR A 548 -10.27 -7.24 25.83
C TYR A 548 -10.16 -7.23 27.36
N PRO A 549 -8.99 -7.54 27.93
CA PRO A 549 -8.80 -7.68 29.39
C PRO A 549 -9.08 -6.43 30.22
N ASP A 550 -9.09 -5.26 29.61
CA ASP A 550 -9.31 -3.97 30.29
C ASP A 550 -10.77 -3.54 30.35
N LEU A 551 -11.66 -4.26 29.66
CA LEU A 551 -13.08 -3.93 29.71
C LEU A 551 -13.69 -4.25 31.07
N ASN A 552 -14.38 -3.28 31.62
CA ASN A 552 -15.24 -3.45 32.80
C ASN A 552 -16.69 -3.39 32.35
N VAL A 553 -17.53 -4.28 32.87
CA VAL A 553 -18.95 -4.35 32.53
C VAL A 553 -19.78 -4.20 33.79
N GLU A 554 -20.70 -3.25 33.75
CA GLU A 554 -21.77 -3.09 34.77
C GLU A 554 -23.00 -3.84 34.28
N ILE A 555 -23.50 -4.74 35.09
CA ILE A 555 -24.77 -5.43 34.92
C ILE A 555 -25.82 -4.73 35.82
N ALA A 556 -26.89 -4.24 35.22
CA ALA A 556 -27.94 -3.52 35.94
C ALA A 556 -29.28 -4.21 35.78
N SER A 557 -29.83 -4.78 36.83
CA SER A 557 -31.13 -5.47 36.79
C SER A 557 -32.27 -4.61 37.38
N PHE A 558 -33.42 -4.69 36.71
CA PHE A 558 -34.62 -3.93 36.99
C PHE A 558 -35.82 -4.86 37.14
N ALA A 559 -36.77 -4.48 37.98
CA ALA A 559 -38.06 -5.14 38.18
C ALA A 559 -39.20 -4.20 37.75
N ASP A 560 -40.36 -4.77 37.42
CA ASP A 560 -41.55 -3.97 37.24
C ASP A 560 -42.10 -3.53 38.63
N CYS A 561 -43.11 -2.69 38.59
CA CYS A 561 -43.67 -2.08 39.80
C CYS A 561 -44.64 -2.99 40.59
N ARG A 562 -44.80 -4.25 40.22
CA ARG A 562 -45.64 -5.19 40.97
C ARG A 562 -44.80 -5.84 42.08
N GLY A 563 -45.34 -5.85 43.29
CA GLY A 563 -44.63 -6.32 44.47
C GLY A 563 -44.14 -5.18 45.37
N SER A 564 -43.59 -5.52 46.54
CA SER A 564 -42.97 -4.52 47.40
C SER A 564 -41.57 -4.16 46.91
N SER A 565 -41.11 -2.94 47.23
CA SER A 565 -39.76 -2.49 46.86
C SER A 565 -38.67 -3.38 47.41
N VAL A 566 -38.84 -3.96 48.59
CA VAL A 566 -37.90 -4.94 49.17
C VAL A 566 -37.88 -6.23 48.38
N TYR A 567 -39.04 -6.71 47.95
CA TYR A 567 -39.16 -7.90 47.12
C TYR A 567 -38.53 -7.68 45.75
N ASN A 568 -38.84 -6.55 45.08
CA ASN A 568 -38.31 -6.21 43.77
C ASN A 568 -36.80 -6.01 43.80
N LEU A 569 -36.25 -5.46 44.85
CA LEU A 569 -34.80 -5.35 45.02
C LEU A 569 -34.16 -6.75 45.10
N LYS A 570 -34.70 -7.63 45.95
CA LYS A 570 -34.24 -9.02 46.07
C LYS A 570 -34.35 -9.78 44.76
N LEU A 571 -35.44 -9.64 44.01
CA LEU A 571 -35.63 -10.27 42.71
C LEU A 571 -34.57 -9.81 41.69
N THR A 572 -34.19 -8.53 41.73
CA THR A 572 -33.13 -8.00 40.84
C THR A 572 -31.72 -8.44 41.28
N GLU A 573 -31.49 -8.65 42.56
CA GLU A 573 -30.25 -9.29 43.04
C GLU A 573 -30.13 -10.74 42.55
N GLU A 574 -31.22 -11.53 42.59
CA GLU A 574 -31.26 -12.91 42.09
C GLU A 574 -31.02 -12.98 40.56
N ARG A 575 -31.57 -12.02 39.80
CA ARG A 575 -31.28 -11.88 38.35
C ARG A 575 -29.81 -11.60 38.12
N ASN A 576 -29.24 -10.65 38.83
CA ASN A 576 -27.81 -10.36 38.73
C ASN A 576 -26.95 -11.58 39.06
N GLN A 577 -27.29 -12.30 40.14
CA GLN A 577 -26.57 -13.48 40.57
C GLN A 577 -26.62 -14.60 39.50
N THR A 578 -27.76 -14.76 38.84
CA THR A 578 -27.93 -15.76 37.76
C THR A 578 -26.99 -15.44 36.60
N ILE A 579 -26.88 -14.18 36.21
CA ILE A 579 -25.95 -13.77 35.11
C ILE A 579 -24.50 -13.88 35.56
N LEU A 580 -24.17 -13.44 36.77
CA LEU A 580 -22.80 -13.56 37.29
C LEU A 580 -22.36 -15.02 37.41
N ASN A 581 -23.24 -15.94 37.82
CA ASN A 581 -22.95 -17.36 37.89
C ASN A 581 -22.69 -17.97 36.49
N TYR A 582 -23.27 -17.38 35.44
CA TYR A 582 -23.03 -17.81 34.05
C TYR A 582 -21.71 -17.24 33.50
N LEU A 583 -21.40 -15.96 33.75
CA LEU A 583 -20.26 -15.27 33.17
C LEU A 583 -18.95 -15.54 33.92
N ARG A 584 -18.93 -15.44 35.26
CA ARG A 584 -17.69 -15.50 36.05
C ARG A 584 -16.83 -16.72 35.86
N PRO A 585 -17.36 -17.95 35.70
CA PRO A 585 -16.54 -19.13 35.48
C PRO A 585 -15.86 -19.15 34.10
N LYS A 586 -16.30 -18.31 33.16
CA LYS A 586 -15.87 -18.31 31.75
C LYS A 586 -14.93 -17.17 31.40
N ILE A 587 -14.74 -16.20 32.29
CA ILE A 587 -13.89 -15.01 32.06
C ILE A 587 -12.61 -15.08 32.88
N SER A 588 -11.51 -14.61 32.31
CA SER A 588 -10.19 -14.67 32.93
C SER A 588 -10.03 -13.82 34.19
N ASN A 589 -10.78 -12.73 34.33
CA ASN A 589 -10.82 -11.88 35.53
C ASN A 589 -12.26 -11.54 35.87
N PRO A 590 -12.91 -12.30 36.83
CA PRO A 590 -14.30 -12.12 37.21
C PRO A 590 -14.65 -10.79 37.84
N GLU A 591 -13.69 -10.11 38.47
CA GLU A 591 -13.91 -8.84 39.22
C GLU A 591 -14.26 -7.67 38.30
N ARG A 592 -14.01 -7.82 37.01
CA ARG A 592 -14.37 -6.82 35.98
C ARG A 592 -15.87 -6.75 35.69
N VAL A 593 -16.64 -7.70 36.20
CA VAL A 593 -18.10 -7.70 36.04
C VAL A 593 -18.73 -7.32 37.38
N ILE A 594 -19.25 -6.09 37.43
CA ILE A 594 -19.93 -5.51 38.60
C ILE A 594 -21.44 -5.59 38.36
N ALA A 595 -22.20 -5.98 39.38
CA ALA A 595 -23.65 -6.07 39.28
C ALA A 595 -24.34 -5.14 40.26
N ILE A 596 -25.33 -4.40 39.77
CA ILE A 596 -26.13 -3.46 40.56
C ILE A 596 -27.62 -3.82 40.45
N ALA A 597 -28.26 -4.04 41.54
CA ALA A 597 -29.70 -4.29 41.63
C ALA A 597 -30.44 -2.96 41.87
N TYR A 598 -31.39 -2.67 41.00
CA TYR A 598 -32.15 -1.40 41.09
C TYR A 598 -33.60 -1.60 41.57
N GLY A 599 -34.09 -2.84 41.69
CA GLY A 599 -35.50 -3.07 41.95
C GLY A 599 -36.35 -2.33 40.89
N GLU A 600 -37.34 -1.57 41.37
CA GLU A 600 -38.19 -0.71 40.56
C GLU A 600 -37.72 0.75 40.47
N SER A 601 -36.58 1.10 41.11
CA SER A 601 -36.26 2.51 41.44
C SER A 601 -35.68 3.35 40.29
N LYS A 602 -35.31 2.78 39.14
CA LYS A 602 -34.64 3.51 38.09
C LYS A 602 -35.14 3.24 36.65
N VAL A 603 -36.44 3.08 36.48
CA VAL A 603 -37.02 2.97 35.14
C VAL A 603 -37.31 4.36 34.59
N GLU A 604 -36.41 4.91 33.76
CA GLU A 604 -36.55 6.22 33.15
C GLU A 604 -37.62 6.20 32.04
N ASN A 605 -38.51 7.24 32.02
CA ASN A 605 -39.47 7.55 30.96
C ASN A 605 -40.57 6.50 30.69
N ASN A 606 -41.06 5.88 31.71
CA ASN A 606 -42.16 4.93 31.59
C ASN A 606 -43.53 5.61 31.78
N PRO A 607 -44.42 5.66 30.76
CA PRO A 607 -45.70 6.35 30.86
C PRO A 607 -46.68 5.72 31.84
N GLY A 608 -46.36 4.57 32.41
CA GLY A 608 -47.15 3.91 33.43
C GLY A 608 -46.74 4.14 34.87
N TYR A 609 -45.66 4.88 35.12
CA TYR A 609 -45.23 5.21 36.48
C TYR A 609 -45.50 6.66 36.83
N GLU A 610 -45.95 6.88 38.04
CA GLU A 610 -45.88 8.19 38.69
C GLU A 610 -44.66 8.20 39.62
N TYR A 611 -43.93 9.27 39.56
CA TYR A 611 -42.74 9.50 40.39
C TYR A 611 -43.03 10.52 41.45
N ALA A 612 -42.91 10.14 42.74
CA ALA A 612 -43.08 11.05 43.85
C ALA A 612 -41.73 11.43 44.49
N ILE A 613 -41.57 12.67 44.84
CA ILE A 613 -40.43 13.13 45.65
C ILE A 613 -40.81 13.04 47.10
N VAL A 614 -40.28 12.07 47.84
CA VAL A 614 -40.49 11.92 49.27
C VAL A 614 -39.44 12.74 50.01
N ILE A 615 -39.87 13.73 50.77
CA ILE A 615 -39.01 14.58 51.61
C ILE A 615 -38.96 14.13 53.08
N SER A 616 -39.96 13.41 53.57
CA SER A 616 -39.97 12.83 54.92
C SER A 616 -40.97 11.68 55.04
N SER A 617 -40.81 10.83 56.05
CA SER A 617 -41.69 9.70 56.29
C SER A 617 -41.88 9.56 57.86
N PHE A 618 -43.13 9.27 58.25
CA PHE A 618 -43.51 9.19 59.66
C PHE A 618 -44.40 7.97 59.91
N LYS A 619 -44.30 7.36 61.11
CA LYS A 619 -45.18 6.27 61.54
C LYS A 619 -46.53 6.78 62.01
N ASN A 620 -46.67 8.08 62.20
CA ASN A 620 -47.89 8.70 62.78
C ASN A 620 -48.39 9.80 61.83
N LYS A 621 -49.67 9.73 61.44
CA LYS A 621 -50.30 10.65 60.48
C LYS A 621 -50.24 12.09 60.95
N ASN A 622 -50.51 12.33 62.24
CA ASN A 622 -50.52 13.70 62.81
C ASN A 622 -49.11 14.35 62.74
N LYS A 623 -48.06 13.53 62.94
CA LYS A 623 -46.67 14.04 62.75
C LYS A 623 -46.33 14.37 61.26
N ALA A 624 -46.86 13.62 60.33
CA ALA A 624 -46.71 13.93 58.90
C ALA A 624 -47.46 15.22 58.56
N ILE A 625 -48.66 15.41 59.05
CA ILE A 625 -49.47 16.66 58.91
C ILE A 625 -48.73 17.85 59.51
N ALA A 626 -48.32 17.76 60.77
CA ALA A 626 -47.56 18.83 61.42
C ALA A 626 -46.24 19.18 60.76
N TYR A 627 -45.59 18.21 60.06
CA TYR A 627 -44.39 18.46 59.23
C TYR A 627 -44.78 19.15 57.95
N SER A 628 -45.83 18.73 57.26
CA SER A 628 -46.28 19.32 55.99
C SER A 628 -46.69 20.79 56.17
N GLU A 629 -47.29 21.15 57.29
CA GLU A 629 -47.69 22.52 57.63
C GLU A 629 -46.49 23.47 57.80
N LYS A 630 -45.32 22.95 58.11
CA LYS A 630 -44.07 23.72 58.20
C LYS A 630 -43.41 24.00 56.86
N LEU A 631 -43.84 23.34 55.81
CA LEU A 631 -43.32 23.48 54.46
C LEU A 631 -44.03 24.63 53.74
N THR A 632 -43.90 25.84 54.23
CA THR A 632 -44.64 27.03 53.78
C THR A 632 -44.40 27.39 52.31
N ASP A 633 -43.22 27.12 51.84
CA ASP A 633 -42.79 27.41 50.45
C ASP A 633 -43.28 26.36 49.42
N LEU A 634 -43.87 25.24 49.91
CA LEU A 634 -44.36 24.14 49.11
C LEU A 634 -45.82 23.83 49.27
N LYS A 635 -46.58 24.74 49.95
CA LYS A 635 -47.97 24.51 50.41
C LYS A 635 -48.94 23.91 49.39
N ASN A 636 -48.83 24.23 48.15
CA ASN A 636 -49.72 23.74 47.07
C ASN A 636 -49.25 22.45 46.38
N GLU A 637 -48.05 21.96 46.75
CA GLU A 637 -47.41 20.80 46.09
C GLU A 637 -47.22 19.63 47.06
N VAL A 638 -47.52 19.83 48.35
CA VAL A 638 -47.29 18.81 49.38
C VAL A 638 -48.48 17.86 49.49
N ILE A 639 -48.20 16.58 49.35
CA ILE A 639 -49.21 15.50 49.51
C ILE A 639 -48.73 14.56 50.61
N ILE A 640 -49.68 14.09 51.47
CA ILE A 640 -49.41 13.04 52.45
C ILE A 640 -49.96 11.73 51.88
N GLU A 641 -49.10 10.78 51.69
CA GLU A 641 -49.41 9.43 51.16
C GLU A 641 -49.26 8.40 52.30
N GLU A 642 -50.24 7.54 52.47
CA GLU A 642 -50.17 6.39 53.40
C GLU A 642 -49.69 5.15 52.55
N LEU A 643 -48.52 4.58 52.93
CA LEU A 643 -47.95 3.42 52.31
C LEU A 643 -47.26 2.54 53.35
N ASP A 644 -47.62 1.27 53.42
CA ASP A 644 -47.03 0.26 54.32
C ASP A 644 -46.94 0.70 55.77
N SER A 645 -48.03 1.22 56.28
CA SER A 645 -48.15 1.74 57.69
C SER A 645 -47.25 2.94 58.02
N ASN A 646 -46.75 3.60 57.00
CA ASN A 646 -46.00 4.86 57.09
C ASN A 646 -46.74 5.99 56.38
N PHE A 647 -46.61 7.20 56.86
CA PHE A 647 -47.13 8.42 56.22
C PHE A 647 -45.95 9.17 55.60
N ARG A 648 -45.94 9.20 54.25
CA ARG A 648 -44.89 9.88 53.45
C ARG A 648 -45.38 11.31 53.19
N VAL A 649 -44.48 12.25 53.30
CA VAL A 649 -44.71 13.64 52.88
C VAL A 649 -44.01 13.82 51.51
N LEU A 650 -44.82 14.02 50.47
CA LEU A 650 -44.40 14.14 49.07
C LEU A 650 -44.31 15.62 48.68
N ALA A 651 -43.29 16.01 47.99
CA ALA A 651 -43.18 17.34 47.38
C ALA A 651 -43.44 17.24 45.86
N GLY A 652 -44.62 16.73 45.53
CA GLY A 652 -45.09 16.58 44.14
C GLY A 652 -45.06 15.16 43.61
N VAL A 653 -45.89 14.92 42.58
CA VAL A 653 -45.99 13.67 41.82
C VAL A 653 -45.88 14.01 40.33
N TYR A 654 -45.00 13.30 39.67
CA TYR A 654 -44.57 13.62 38.29
C TYR A 654 -44.84 12.43 37.36
N GLN A 655 -45.18 12.73 36.10
CA GLN A 655 -45.54 11.71 35.12
C GLN A 655 -44.32 10.95 34.56
N ASN A 656 -43.12 11.49 34.70
CA ASN A 656 -41.88 10.82 34.30
C ASN A 656 -40.71 11.19 35.23
N TYR A 657 -39.69 10.34 35.20
CA TYR A 657 -38.49 10.47 36.02
C TYR A 657 -37.74 11.80 35.79
N LYS A 658 -37.68 12.26 34.53
CA LYS A 658 -36.96 13.50 34.17
C LYS A 658 -37.61 14.72 34.83
N GLN A 659 -38.94 14.77 34.85
CA GLN A 659 -39.68 15.84 35.56
C GLN A 659 -39.43 15.78 37.06
N ALA A 660 -39.49 14.58 37.66
CA ALA A 660 -39.19 14.40 39.10
C ALA A 660 -37.74 14.79 39.44
N LYS A 661 -36.78 14.44 38.58
CA LYS A 661 -35.37 14.80 38.76
C LYS A 661 -35.13 16.31 38.71
N ASN A 662 -35.74 17.01 37.75
CA ASN A 662 -35.64 18.45 37.63
C ASN A 662 -36.30 19.17 38.87
N ALA A 663 -37.45 18.67 39.29
CA ALA A 663 -38.11 19.19 40.48
C ALA A 663 -37.28 18.94 41.74
N MET A 664 -36.61 17.79 41.84
CA MET A 664 -35.74 17.50 42.99
C MET A 664 -34.52 18.42 43.03
N ILE A 665 -33.95 18.81 41.91
CA ILE A 665 -32.87 19.80 41.84
C ILE A 665 -33.37 21.14 42.37
N ASN A 666 -34.53 21.62 41.91
CA ASN A 666 -35.14 22.86 42.38
C ASN A 666 -35.46 22.84 43.90
N LEU A 667 -35.88 21.67 44.41
CA LEU A 667 -36.10 21.48 45.85
C LEU A 667 -34.79 21.51 46.65
N SER A 668 -33.72 20.92 46.07
CA SER A 668 -32.38 20.95 46.68
C SER A 668 -31.84 22.38 46.78
N ASP A 669 -32.06 23.20 45.78
CA ASP A 669 -31.67 24.61 45.76
C ASP A 669 -32.42 25.43 46.85
N LYS A 670 -33.62 24.98 47.20
CA LYS A 670 -34.42 25.52 48.32
C LYS A 670 -34.06 24.91 49.71
N GLY A 671 -33.04 24.04 49.76
CA GLY A 671 -32.55 23.42 50.99
C GLY A 671 -33.30 22.14 51.39
N TYR A 672 -34.22 21.61 50.59
CA TYR A 672 -34.94 20.37 50.91
C TYR A 672 -34.17 19.13 50.40
N LYS A 673 -34.08 18.12 51.26
CA LYS A 673 -33.51 16.82 50.89
C LYS A 673 -34.65 15.84 50.61
N GLY A 674 -34.74 15.34 49.38
CA GLY A 674 -35.75 14.38 48.97
C GLY A 674 -35.16 13.14 48.29
N LYS A 675 -35.99 12.11 48.12
CA LYS A 675 -35.69 10.94 47.29
C LYS A 675 -36.85 10.72 46.33
N ILE A 676 -36.52 10.37 45.08
CA ILE A 676 -37.51 10.01 44.07
C ILE A 676 -37.90 8.55 44.28
N TYR A 677 -39.21 8.30 44.36
CA TYR A 677 -39.79 6.96 44.42
C TYR A 677 -40.83 6.78 43.32
N VAL A 678 -41.04 5.55 42.89
CA VAL A 678 -42.20 5.20 42.06
C VAL A 678 -43.42 5.16 42.96
N SER A 679 -44.38 6.05 42.72
CA SER A 679 -45.56 6.23 43.57
C SER A 679 -46.66 5.24 43.23
N LYS A 680 -46.95 5.02 41.95
CA LYS A 680 -47.99 4.09 41.49
C LYS A 680 -47.62 3.34 40.24
N CYS A 681 -48.06 2.08 40.17
CA CYS A 681 -48.00 1.24 39.00
C CYS A 681 -49.31 1.35 38.22
N ARG A 682 -49.36 2.16 37.17
CA ARG A 682 -50.60 2.49 36.44
C ARG A 682 -50.95 1.55 35.29
N SER A 683 -50.00 0.81 34.74
CA SER A 683 -50.30 -0.02 33.59
C SER A 683 -50.87 -1.38 33.95
N SER A 684 -51.92 -1.76 33.26
CA SER A 684 -52.46 -3.11 33.27
C SER A 684 -51.92 -3.97 32.10
N SER A 685 -51.14 -3.39 31.21
CA SER A 685 -50.60 -4.07 30.06
C SER A 685 -49.36 -4.92 30.40
N GLU A 686 -49.41 -6.21 30.12
CA GLU A 686 -48.30 -7.13 30.37
C GLU A 686 -47.04 -6.74 29.57
N SER A 687 -47.22 -6.30 28.31
CA SER A 687 -46.10 -5.86 27.47
C SER A 687 -45.33 -4.70 28.09
N PHE A 688 -46.04 -3.82 28.81
CA PHE A 688 -45.42 -2.73 29.53
C PHE A 688 -44.63 -3.22 30.75
N HIS A 689 -45.16 -4.13 31.52
CA HIS A 689 -44.46 -4.74 32.63
C HIS A 689 -43.25 -5.54 32.18
N GLU A 690 -43.37 -6.24 31.03
CA GLU A 690 -42.32 -7.03 30.44
C GLU A 690 -41.10 -6.17 30.05
N SER A 691 -41.31 -5.01 29.44
CA SER A 691 -40.23 -4.08 29.07
C SER A 691 -39.39 -3.58 30.25
N ASN A 692 -39.94 -3.69 31.48
CA ASN A 692 -39.29 -3.25 32.73
C ASN A 692 -38.64 -4.40 33.51
N ARG A 693 -38.94 -5.64 33.18
CA ARG A 693 -38.31 -6.81 33.78
C ARG A 693 -37.05 -7.18 32.98
N LYS A 694 -35.99 -6.43 33.15
CA LYS A 694 -34.78 -6.55 32.33
C LYS A 694 -33.50 -6.47 33.10
N THR A 695 -32.46 -7.03 32.51
CA THR A 695 -31.06 -6.73 32.85
C THR A 695 -30.40 -6.06 31.68
N THR A 696 -29.71 -4.97 31.91
CA THR A 696 -28.92 -4.22 30.91
C THR A 696 -27.43 -4.35 31.19
N PHE A 697 -26.64 -4.12 30.20
CA PHE A 697 -25.18 -4.16 30.24
C PHE A 697 -24.62 -2.81 29.81
N LYS A 698 -23.59 -2.35 30.50
CA LYS A 698 -22.88 -1.13 30.18
C LYS A 698 -21.39 -1.37 30.32
N VAL A 699 -20.60 -0.92 29.34
CA VAL A 699 -19.14 -0.90 29.39
C VAL A 699 -18.71 0.41 30.05
N ASN A 700 -17.77 0.31 30.97
CA ASN A 700 -17.16 1.44 31.64
C ASN A 700 -15.66 1.53 31.31
#